data_7ada761ebcce89403a7feb1ec571d9e0
#
_entry.id   7ada761ebcce89403a7feb1ec571d9e0
#
_cell.length_a   1.000
_cell.length_b   1.000
_cell.length_c   1.000
_cell.angle_alpha   90.00
_cell.angle_beta   90.00
_cell.angle_gamma   90.00
#
_symmetry.space_group_name_H-M   'P 1'
#
loop_
_entity.id
_entity.type
_entity.pdbx_description
1 polymer ?
#
loop_
_entity_poly.entity_id
_entity_poly.type
_entity_poly.pdbx_seq_one_letter_code
_entity_poly.pdbx_strand_id
1 'polypeptide(L)'
;MLRSILPICFCLLADLLAAQGTATLRGLVRDEAGNTLPGASVILKDLSIGVAADEGGRYIISLPAGRPIEVHFSYSGTITTVETVELAEGADRTLNITLRSRTFDPVVIEGTRRARERGLETLDPRIVRFNPSPLQGVESLLQGQVGVVSRNELSSGYSVRGGNFDENLVYVNDIEVYRPFLVRAGQQEGLSFPNPDMVERLEFSAGGFEPRYGDKMSSVLDIHYKRPRAFAGSAMLGLMGGAVHVEDAMMNKRLRQITGFRHRVNQLLLSGLDTQGEYRPVYTDLQTYWTYDITENVELGFLGLYSSNRYGMIPQNRETEFGTFNQALRFTVYFEGQEVTQFQTYFGALNLNVRSDRNTLLKYTVSAFKTFESERFDILGEYWLQELERDLGSDEFGEVVRNLGVGGYLDHARNQLDATVYTAAHKGFHEWGGTRYLQWGADIRSEVINDRLSEWTLVDSSGYSTPLNSGEDLHLNYVLKSRLNMESVRASAYVQNSWRWDTGTDRWWSLIAGVRSQHWTYNGQTVTSPRVRLNYHPGWKKVNAEGDTVLLDYNFWAAAGLYYQPPFYREVRMMNGTLNPEIRAQRSIHLLLGMDRYLKFWQRPFKFTAELYYKHLDDLIPYEVDNIRIRYYGTNSARGYATGLDLKLNGEFIEGIESWVGAGVMTIQEDVKDDFYYNRYNAAGELIQPGFTFDQVAVDSTRIEPGWIPRPTDQRVNFALFFQDEMPRWPTFKVHLSLAFGTGLPFGPPNFDRYSDTLRTNIYRRVDIGFSKQLLGAKGQEKKNFLRHIKNMWVSLEVFNLLDINNTIDHTWVTDVSGRYYSIPDYLTPRRYNLKLIAWF
;
A
#
# COMPACT_ATOMS: atom_id res chain seq x y z
N MET A 1 54.32 -37.07 46.07
CA MET A 1 53.38 -38.10 45.59
C MET A 1 52.02 -37.58 45.18
N LEU A 2 51.82 -36.30 44.81
CA LEU A 2 50.52 -35.72 44.46
C LEU A 2 50.44 -35.18 43.00
N ARG A 3 51.45 -35.46 42.15
CA ARG A 3 51.53 -35.04 40.75
C ARG A 3 51.26 -36.14 39.70
N SER A 4 51.08 -37.39 40.15
CA SER A 4 50.90 -38.54 39.24
C SER A 4 49.55 -39.15 39.21
N ILE A 5 48.51 -38.61 39.93
CA ILE A 5 47.15 -39.12 39.97
C ILE A 5 46.20 -38.29 39.11
N LEU A 6 46.54 -37.05 38.75
CA LEU A 6 45.67 -36.19 37.93
C LEU A 6 45.45 -36.65 36.46
N PRO A 7 46.44 -37.23 35.75
CA PRO A 7 46.22 -37.66 34.36
C PRO A 7 45.41 -38.98 34.27
N ILE A 8 45.40 -39.84 35.32
CA ILE A 8 44.65 -41.10 35.30
C ILE A 8 43.15 -40.88 35.54
N CYS A 9 42.78 -39.89 36.37
CA CYS A 9 41.36 -39.51 36.53
C CYS A 9 40.80 -38.79 35.31
N PHE A 10 41.60 -38.05 34.51
CA PHE A 10 41.14 -37.39 33.30
C PHE A 10 40.93 -38.37 32.13
N CYS A 11 41.71 -39.42 32.04
CA CYS A 11 41.51 -40.49 31.05
C CYS A 11 40.30 -41.36 31.39
N LEU A 12 40.02 -41.66 32.68
CA LEU A 12 38.84 -42.42 33.09
C LEU A 12 37.50 -41.61 32.95
N LEU A 13 37.57 -40.29 33.01
CA LEU A 13 36.38 -39.43 32.70
C LEU A 13 36.17 -39.25 31.19
N ALA A 14 37.21 -39.35 30.38
CA ALA A 14 37.09 -39.29 28.91
C ALA A 14 36.48 -40.58 28.33
N ASP A 15 36.79 -41.73 28.89
CA ASP A 15 36.21 -43.02 28.47
C ASP A 15 34.75 -43.24 28.90
N LEU A 16 34.28 -42.52 29.93
CA LEU A 16 32.83 -42.52 30.31
C LEU A 16 31.93 -41.67 29.42
N LEU A 17 32.51 -40.78 28.57
CA LEU A 17 31.77 -39.98 27.58
C LEU A 17 31.71 -40.64 26.19
N ALA A 18 32.37 -41.75 25.95
CA ALA A 18 32.55 -42.39 24.64
C ALA A 18 31.65 -43.61 24.39
N ALA A 19 30.67 -43.93 25.25
CA ALA A 19 29.82 -45.11 25.10
C ALA A 19 28.30 -44.81 25.04
N GLN A 20 27.90 -43.85 24.24
CA GLN A 20 26.50 -43.81 23.82
C GLN A 20 26.39 -44.64 22.53
N GLY A 21 25.70 -45.77 22.59
CA GLY A 21 25.36 -46.56 21.41
C GLY A 21 24.64 -45.72 20.37
N THR A 22 24.96 -45.94 19.12
CA THR A 22 24.31 -45.20 18.02
C THR A 22 23.31 -46.07 17.26
N ALA A 23 22.28 -45.45 16.76
CA ALA A 23 21.33 -46.07 15.83
C ALA A 23 21.28 -45.25 14.54
N THR A 24 20.85 -45.87 13.43
CA THR A 24 20.73 -45.21 12.13
C THR A 24 19.28 -45.00 11.76
N LEU A 25 18.96 -43.76 11.41
CA LEU A 25 17.68 -43.39 10.81
C LEU A 25 17.90 -42.99 9.34
N ARG A 26 17.17 -43.64 8.44
CA ARG A 26 17.23 -43.35 7.02
C ARG A 26 15.84 -43.25 6.42
N GLY A 27 15.72 -42.62 5.26
CA GLY A 27 14.42 -42.53 4.59
C GLY A 27 14.44 -41.62 3.39
N LEU A 28 13.26 -41.28 2.94
CA LEU A 28 12.99 -40.44 1.79
C LEU A 28 12.13 -39.25 2.22
N VAL A 29 12.54 -38.04 1.85
CA VAL A 29 11.72 -36.82 2.05
C VAL A 29 11.04 -36.48 0.74
N ARG A 30 9.70 -36.31 0.79
CA ARG A 30 8.84 -36.00 -0.35
C ARG A 30 7.93 -34.82 -0.05
N ASP A 31 7.36 -34.21 -1.09
CA ASP A 31 6.23 -33.30 -0.98
C ASP A 31 4.88 -34.05 -1.01
N GLU A 32 3.77 -33.34 -0.86
CA GLU A 32 2.41 -33.88 -0.93
C GLU A 32 2.04 -34.43 -2.33
N ALA A 33 2.73 -34.03 -3.38
CA ALA A 33 2.56 -34.51 -4.74
C ALA A 33 3.38 -35.77 -5.01
N GLY A 34 4.19 -36.23 -4.03
CA GLY A 34 5.04 -37.39 -4.13
C GLY A 34 6.42 -37.16 -4.75
N ASN A 35 6.76 -35.89 -5.11
CA ASN A 35 8.08 -35.55 -5.63
C ASN A 35 9.10 -35.64 -4.51
N THR A 36 10.29 -36.12 -4.80
CA THR A 36 11.40 -36.10 -3.84
C THR A 36 11.93 -34.68 -3.62
N LEU A 37 12.40 -34.35 -2.42
CA LEU A 37 12.88 -33.04 -2.03
C LEU A 37 14.40 -33.08 -1.78
N PRO A 38 15.24 -32.92 -2.83
CA PRO A 38 16.68 -32.80 -2.69
C PRO A 38 17.08 -31.61 -1.83
N GLY A 39 18.05 -31.81 -0.91
CA GLY A 39 18.48 -30.77 -0.01
C GLY A 39 17.53 -30.50 1.17
N ALA A 40 16.53 -31.33 1.40
CA ALA A 40 15.70 -31.24 2.60
C ALA A 40 16.58 -31.42 3.85
N SER A 41 16.41 -30.53 4.84
CA SER A 41 17.19 -30.55 6.07
C SER A 41 16.59 -31.51 7.09
N VAL A 42 17.39 -32.37 7.67
CA VAL A 42 17.04 -33.31 8.73
C VAL A 42 17.93 -33.02 9.93
N ILE A 43 17.38 -32.48 11.01
CA ILE A 43 18.12 -31.98 12.16
C ILE A 43 17.67 -32.68 13.45
N LEU A 44 18.62 -33.17 14.22
CA LEU A 44 18.42 -33.60 15.61
C LEU A 44 18.50 -32.36 16.51
N LYS A 45 17.35 -31.87 16.97
CA LYS A 45 17.24 -30.59 17.63
C LYS A 45 18.14 -30.43 18.87
N ASP A 46 18.20 -31.48 19.70
CA ASP A 46 18.93 -31.43 20.98
C ASP A 46 20.45 -31.52 20.81
N LEU A 47 20.95 -31.91 19.64
CA LEU A 47 22.35 -32.17 19.37
C LEU A 47 22.96 -31.19 18.36
N SER A 48 22.16 -30.36 17.72
CA SER A 48 22.58 -29.46 16.61
C SER A 48 23.27 -30.21 15.47
N ILE A 49 22.97 -31.53 15.31
CA ILE A 49 23.49 -32.38 14.25
C ILE A 49 22.45 -32.48 13.16
N GLY A 50 22.83 -32.28 11.92
CA GLY A 50 21.89 -32.40 10.80
C GLY A 50 22.56 -32.86 9.51
N VAL A 51 21.75 -33.39 8.61
CA VAL A 51 22.14 -33.82 7.26
C VAL A 51 21.16 -33.23 6.25
N ALA A 52 21.63 -33.00 5.03
CA ALA A 52 20.74 -32.67 3.90
C ALA A 52 20.42 -33.94 3.11
N ALA A 53 19.19 -34.06 2.61
CA ALA A 53 18.80 -35.12 1.71
C ALA A 53 19.58 -35.03 0.37
N ASP A 54 19.94 -36.17 -0.21
CA ASP A 54 20.66 -36.27 -1.47
C ASP A 54 19.82 -35.84 -2.68
N GLU A 55 20.38 -35.95 -3.91
CA GLU A 55 19.68 -35.60 -5.15
C GLU A 55 18.40 -36.40 -5.40
N GLY A 56 18.28 -37.56 -4.77
CA GLY A 56 17.09 -38.45 -4.80
C GLY A 56 16.11 -38.16 -3.64
N GLY A 57 16.39 -37.19 -2.78
CA GLY A 57 15.61 -36.89 -1.58
C GLY A 57 15.82 -37.87 -0.43
N ARG A 58 16.88 -38.70 -0.46
CA ARG A 58 17.20 -39.70 0.59
C ARG A 58 18.08 -39.09 1.65
N TYR A 59 17.84 -39.46 2.90
CA TYR A 59 18.67 -39.05 4.03
C TYR A 59 19.14 -40.23 4.85
N ILE A 60 20.29 -40.10 5.49
CA ILE A 60 20.81 -41.05 6.47
C ILE A 60 21.43 -40.21 7.60
N ILE A 61 20.97 -40.43 8.83
CA ILE A 61 21.49 -39.72 10.01
C ILE A 61 21.68 -40.69 11.17
N SER A 62 22.80 -40.55 11.86
CA SER A 62 23.09 -41.35 13.07
C SER A 62 22.56 -40.58 14.29
N LEU A 63 21.89 -41.26 15.21
CA LEU A 63 21.32 -40.69 16.42
C LEU A 63 21.69 -41.53 17.65
N PRO A 64 21.77 -40.96 18.85
CA PRO A 64 22.00 -41.68 20.10
C PRO A 64 20.85 -42.69 20.35
N ALA A 65 21.19 -43.91 20.74
CA ALA A 65 20.26 -44.95 21.04
C ALA A 65 19.68 -44.89 22.45
N GLY A 66 18.54 -45.48 22.68
CA GLY A 66 17.92 -45.70 24.00
C GLY A 66 17.26 -44.51 24.65
N ARG A 67 17.03 -43.44 23.89
CA ARG A 67 16.26 -42.25 24.34
C ARG A 67 15.42 -41.67 23.20
N PRO A 68 14.29 -41.01 23.51
CA PRO A 68 13.52 -40.30 22.49
C PRO A 68 14.26 -39.06 22.01
N ILE A 69 14.37 -38.88 20.70
CA ILE A 69 15.01 -37.76 20.02
C ILE A 69 14.02 -37.10 19.05
N GLU A 70 13.89 -35.77 19.15
CA GLU A 70 13.10 -35.00 18.18
C GLU A 70 13.94 -34.78 16.90
N VAL A 71 13.45 -35.32 15.79
CA VAL A 71 14.01 -35.15 14.45
C VAL A 71 13.15 -34.16 13.69
N HIS A 72 13.74 -33.06 13.28
CA HIS A 72 13.08 -32.00 12.54
C HIS A 72 13.39 -32.13 11.05
N PHE A 73 12.37 -32.26 10.25
CA PHE A 73 12.43 -32.32 8.79
C PHE A 73 11.90 -31.01 8.23
N SER A 74 12.71 -30.32 7.43
CA SER A 74 12.31 -29.04 6.83
C SER A 74 12.88 -28.89 5.43
N TYR A 75 12.16 -28.13 4.60
CA TYR A 75 12.57 -27.75 3.25
C TYR A 75 12.05 -26.34 2.96
N SER A 76 12.73 -25.60 2.08
CA SER A 76 12.28 -24.25 1.71
C SER A 76 10.83 -24.27 1.21
N GLY A 77 9.95 -23.49 1.86
CA GLY A 77 8.53 -23.44 1.51
C GLY A 77 7.65 -24.54 2.13
N THR A 78 8.17 -25.38 3.03
CA THR A 78 7.37 -26.42 3.71
C THR A 78 7.21 -26.13 5.21
N ILE A 79 6.23 -26.79 5.83
CA ILE A 79 6.10 -26.82 7.29
C ILE A 79 7.11 -27.82 7.84
N THR A 80 7.85 -27.41 8.86
CA THR A 80 8.74 -28.33 9.58
C THR A 80 7.91 -29.45 10.22
N THR A 81 8.17 -30.69 9.84
CA THR A 81 7.58 -31.90 10.44
C THR A 81 8.52 -32.36 11.54
N VAL A 82 8.00 -32.61 12.71
CA VAL A 82 8.76 -33.11 13.87
C VAL A 82 8.28 -34.51 14.20
N GLU A 83 9.25 -35.44 14.21
CA GLU A 83 9.02 -36.84 14.58
C GLU A 83 9.89 -37.19 15.79
N THR A 84 9.30 -37.80 16.79
CA THR A 84 10.05 -38.32 17.94
C THR A 84 10.43 -39.79 17.67
N VAL A 85 11.72 -40.04 17.64
CA VAL A 85 12.27 -41.36 17.32
C VAL A 85 13.08 -41.88 18.50
N GLU A 86 12.77 -43.08 18.94
CA GLU A 86 13.52 -43.84 19.93
C GLU A 86 13.95 -45.17 19.32
N LEU A 87 15.25 -45.41 19.26
CA LEU A 87 15.84 -46.62 18.64
C LEU A 87 16.79 -47.30 19.61
N ALA A 88 16.80 -48.64 19.61
CA ALA A 88 17.78 -49.46 20.32
C ALA A 88 19.18 -49.35 19.68
N GLU A 89 20.20 -49.64 20.41
CA GLU A 89 21.58 -49.63 19.90
C GLU A 89 21.77 -50.54 18.70
N GLY A 90 22.41 -50.00 17.66
CA GLY A 90 22.61 -50.71 16.38
C GLY A 90 21.37 -50.86 15.49
N ALA A 91 20.20 -50.34 15.92
CA ALA A 91 18.99 -50.42 15.11
C ALA A 91 19.11 -49.54 13.88
N ASP A 92 18.55 -50.03 12.76
CA ASP A 92 18.41 -49.33 11.51
C ASP A 92 16.92 -49.23 11.17
N ARG A 93 16.39 -47.99 11.14
CA ARG A 93 14.96 -47.72 10.85
C ARG A 93 14.80 -46.89 9.61
N THR A 94 13.91 -47.30 8.74
CA THR A 94 13.47 -46.49 7.60
C THR A 94 12.23 -45.67 7.99
N LEU A 95 12.33 -44.32 7.86
CA LEU A 95 11.23 -43.40 8.10
C LEU A 95 11.11 -42.45 6.89
N ASN A 96 10.06 -42.65 6.11
CA ASN A 96 9.76 -41.79 4.98
C ASN A 96 8.87 -40.62 5.46
N ILE A 97 9.24 -39.42 5.10
CA ILE A 97 8.57 -38.17 5.54
C ILE A 97 7.95 -37.49 4.32
N THR A 98 6.70 -37.10 4.45
CA THR A 98 6.02 -36.20 3.52
C THR A 98 5.94 -34.84 4.16
N LEU A 99 6.70 -33.87 3.62
CA LEU A 99 6.64 -32.47 4.04
C LEU A 99 5.45 -31.80 3.36
N ARG A 100 4.66 -31.13 4.17
CA ARG A 100 3.52 -30.35 3.69
C ARG A 100 3.99 -28.97 3.23
N SER A 101 3.53 -28.53 2.08
CA SER A 101 3.75 -27.16 1.63
C SER A 101 3.19 -26.18 2.67
N ARG A 102 3.89 -25.07 2.88
CA ARG A 102 3.40 -23.97 3.74
C ARG A 102 2.17 -23.29 3.16
N THR A 103 1.90 -23.50 1.89
CA THR A 103 0.73 -23.00 1.19
C THR A 103 -0.43 -23.98 1.32
N PHE A 104 -1.32 -23.67 2.24
CA PHE A 104 -2.46 -24.47 2.60
C PHE A 104 -3.71 -24.13 1.81
N ASP A 105 -3.60 -24.02 0.52
CA ASP A 105 -4.81 -23.93 -0.29
C ASP A 105 -4.74 -24.93 -1.45
N PRO A 106 -5.55 -25.97 -1.46
CA PRO A 106 -5.68 -26.82 -2.64
C PRO A 106 -6.20 -26.06 -3.86
N VAL A 107 -6.67 -24.84 -3.69
CA VAL A 107 -7.11 -23.92 -4.75
C VAL A 107 -5.94 -23.03 -5.23
N VAL A 108 -4.87 -22.89 -4.46
CA VAL A 108 -3.66 -22.16 -4.88
C VAL A 108 -2.60 -23.16 -5.31
N ILE A 109 -2.79 -23.74 -6.49
CA ILE A 109 -1.73 -24.46 -7.25
C ILE A 109 -0.63 -23.49 -7.71
N GLU A 110 -0.68 -22.25 -7.30
CA GLU A 110 0.26 -21.16 -7.62
C GLU A 110 1.27 -20.98 -6.49
N GLY A 111 2.29 -21.82 -6.45
CA GLY A 111 3.42 -21.63 -5.54
C GLY A 111 4.19 -20.34 -5.84
N THR A 112 5.05 -19.89 -4.92
CA THR A 112 5.95 -18.72 -5.04
C THR A 112 6.71 -18.66 -6.38
N ARG A 113 6.96 -19.80 -7.02
CA ARG A 113 7.56 -19.90 -8.34
C ARG A 113 6.67 -19.30 -9.43
N ARG A 114 5.34 -19.52 -9.39
CA ARG A 114 4.37 -18.97 -10.36
C ARG A 114 4.10 -17.49 -10.11
N ALA A 115 4.12 -17.06 -8.86
CA ALA A 115 4.00 -15.62 -8.54
C ALA A 115 5.12 -14.82 -9.19
N ARG A 116 6.35 -15.32 -9.18
CA ARG A 116 7.50 -14.73 -9.88
C ARG A 116 7.27 -14.59 -11.39
N GLU A 117 6.73 -15.65 -12.03
CA GLU A 117 6.45 -15.62 -13.47
C GLU A 117 5.40 -14.56 -13.82
N ARG A 118 4.43 -14.30 -12.92
CA ARG A 118 3.37 -13.30 -13.11
C ARG A 118 3.79 -11.87 -12.81
N GLY A 119 4.96 -11.66 -12.19
CA GLY A 119 5.43 -10.33 -11.80
C GLY A 119 4.70 -9.73 -10.61
N LEU A 120 4.21 -10.59 -9.73
CA LEU A 120 3.65 -10.22 -8.45
C LEU A 120 4.70 -10.44 -7.35
N GLU A 121 4.91 -9.44 -6.54
CA GLU A 121 5.76 -9.54 -5.35
C GLU A 121 4.91 -9.90 -4.14
N THR A 122 5.30 -10.95 -3.43
CA THR A 122 4.62 -11.38 -2.21
C THR A 122 5.18 -10.62 -1.02
N LEU A 123 4.30 -9.99 -0.25
CA LEU A 123 4.63 -9.24 0.96
C LEU A 123 4.11 -9.98 2.20
N ASP A 124 4.89 -9.95 3.29
CA ASP A 124 4.50 -10.58 4.55
C ASP A 124 3.56 -9.66 5.37
N PRO A 125 2.26 -9.98 5.50
CA PRO A 125 1.31 -9.15 6.22
C PRO A 125 1.59 -9.08 7.73
N ARG A 126 2.36 -10.01 8.29
CA ARG A 126 2.70 -10.04 9.73
C ARG A 126 3.55 -8.84 10.15
N ILE A 127 4.33 -8.28 9.21
CA ILE A 127 5.17 -7.10 9.43
C ILE A 127 4.32 -5.88 9.82
N VAL A 128 3.09 -5.75 9.31
CA VAL A 128 2.19 -4.60 9.61
C VAL A 128 2.07 -4.35 11.11
N ARG A 129 2.03 -5.39 11.92
CA ARG A 129 1.85 -5.26 13.37
C ARG A 129 3.01 -4.60 14.09
N PHE A 130 4.21 -4.71 13.53
CA PHE A 130 5.44 -4.18 14.10
C PHE A 130 6.01 -2.99 13.31
N ASN A 131 5.51 -2.74 12.10
CA ASN A 131 5.91 -1.57 11.32
C ASN A 131 5.46 -0.28 12.05
N PRO A 132 6.40 0.57 12.51
CA PRO A 132 6.04 1.85 13.11
C PRO A 132 5.51 2.77 12.00
N SER A 133 4.20 2.89 11.92
CA SER A 133 3.52 3.72 10.93
C SER A 133 2.20 4.25 11.49
N PRO A 134 1.88 5.53 11.26
CA PRO A 134 0.58 6.08 11.61
C PRO A 134 -0.59 5.37 10.93
N LEU A 135 -0.38 4.82 9.73
CA LEU A 135 -1.44 4.17 8.94
C LEU A 135 -1.93 2.84 9.54
N GLN A 136 -1.05 2.04 10.14
CA GLN A 136 -1.36 0.74 10.74
C GLN A 136 -2.16 -0.23 9.83
N GLY A 137 -2.13 0.00 8.51
CA GLY A 137 -2.78 -0.80 7.48
C GLY A 137 -1.77 -1.52 6.59
N VAL A 138 -2.26 -2.34 5.64
CA VAL A 138 -1.41 -3.04 4.66
C VAL A 138 -0.67 -2.05 3.73
N GLU A 139 -1.20 -0.85 3.56
CA GLU A 139 -0.60 0.24 2.78
C GLU A 139 0.75 0.68 3.35
N SER A 140 0.96 0.52 4.67
CA SER A 140 2.27 0.80 5.28
C SER A 140 3.39 -0.09 4.76
N LEU A 141 3.08 -1.31 4.28
CA LEU A 141 4.04 -2.19 3.61
C LEU A 141 4.30 -1.77 2.18
N LEU A 142 3.31 -1.16 1.53
CA LEU A 142 3.44 -0.70 0.15
C LEU A 142 4.35 0.51 0.04
N GLN A 143 4.43 1.37 1.05
CA GLN A 143 5.30 2.54 1.05
C GLN A 143 6.79 2.22 0.88
N GLY A 144 7.19 0.98 1.19
CA GLY A 144 8.55 0.49 0.95
C GLY A 144 8.73 -0.27 -0.35
N GLN A 145 7.72 -0.33 -1.21
CA GLN A 145 7.79 -1.06 -2.47
C GLN A 145 8.32 -0.19 -3.60
N VAL A 146 8.86 -0.86 -4.61
CA VAL A 146 9.43 -0.23 -5.80
C VAL A 146 8.37 0.62 -6.50
N GLY A 147 8.71 1.88 -6.79
CA GLY A 147 7.84 2.82 -7.49
C GLY A 147 6.61 3.31 -6.72
N VAL A 148 6.48 2.96 -5.44
CA VAL A 148 5.38 3.42 -4.59
C VAL A 148 5.78 4.69 -3.85
N VAL A 149 4.92 5.69 -3.91
CA VAL A 149 5.07 6.97 -3.23
C VAL A 149 3.83 7.24 -2.39
N SER A 150 4.02 7.60 -1.13
CA SER A 150 2.98 8.15 -0.26
C SER A 150 3.37 9.57 0.13
N ARG A 151 2.45 10.50 -0.07
CA ARG A 151 2.66 11.94 0.23
C ARG A 151 2.24 12.32 1.64
N ASN A 152 1.38 11.49 2.23
CA ASN A 152 0.65 11.85 3.42
C ASN A 152 0.53 10.63 4.32
N GLU A 153 1.13 10.70 5.50
CA GLU A 153 1.06 9.64 6.49
C GLU A 153 -0.33 9.49 7.15
N LEU A 154 -1.26 10.38 6.85
CA LEU A 154 -2.64 10.34 7.35
C LEU A 154 -3.60 9.71 6.35
N SER A 155 -3.15 9.47 5.10
CA SER A 155 -3.92 8.90 4.00
C SER A 155 -3.52 7.46 3.70
N SER A 156 -4.49 6.59 3.45
CA SER A 156 -4.27 5.26 2.90
C SER A 156 -4.01 5.25 1.39
N GLY A 157 -4.17 6.38 0.72
CA GLY A 157 -3.87 6.56 -0.70
C GLY A 157 -2.38 6.48 -1.00
N TYR A 158 -2.03 5.78 -2.07
CA TYR A 158 -0.65 5.68 -2.56
C TYR A 158 -0.61 5.85 -4.08
N SER A 159 0.47 6.45 -4.56
CA SER A 159 0.77 6.60 -5.99
C SER A 159 1.78 5.56 -6.42
N VAL A 160 1.63 5.02 -7.63
CA VAL A 160 2.56 4.03 -8.16
C VAL A 160 3.08 4.47 -9.53
N ARG A 161 4.40 4.69 -9.64
CA ARG A 161 5.07 5.12 -10.88
C ARG A 161 4.35 6.30 -11.51
N GLY A 162 4.04 7.28 -10.69
CA GLY A 162 3.39 8.51 -11.09
C GLY A 162 1.89 8.42 -11.35
N GLY A 163 1.26 7.26 -11.23
CA GLY A 163 -0.20 7.16 -11.25
C GLY A 163 -0.82 7.65 -9.95
N ASN A 164 -2.02 8.18 -10.03
CA ASN A 164 -2.77 8.65 -8.87
C ASN A 164 -3.33 7.47 -8.05
N PHE A 165 -3.86 7.73 -6.85
CA PHE A 165 -4.39 6.68 -5.96
C PHE A 165 -5.56 5.89 -6.60
N ASP A 166 -6.38 6.53 -7.43
CA ASP A 166 -7.51 5.92 -8.13
C ASP A 166 -7.11 5.02 -9.31
N GLU A 167 -5.83 5.06 -9.72
CA GLU A 167 -5.27 4.21 -10.76
C GLU A 167 -4.80 2.83 -10.24
N ASN A 168 -4.99 2.54 -8.94
CA ASN A 168 -4.61 1.30 -8.30
C ASN A 168 -5.80 0.35 -8.15
N LEU A 169 -5.56 -0.93 -8.40
CA LEU A 169 -6.56 -1.99 -8.32
C LEU A 169 -6.36 -2.81 -7.05
N VAL A 170 -7.43 -3.06 -6.32
CA VAL A 170 -7.41 -3.89 -5.11
C VAL A 170 -8.40 -5.05 -5.25
N TYR A 171 -7.89 -6.27 -5.03
CA TYR A 171 -8.68 -7.48 -4.91
C TYR A 171 -8.61 -8.04 -3.50
N VAL A 172 -9.72 -8.60 -3.02
CA VAL A 172 -9.77 -9.42 -1.81
C VAL A 172 -10.43 -10.74 -2.16
N ASN A 173 -9.70 -11.85 -2.05
CA ASN A 173 -10.17 -13.19 -2.41
C ASN A 173 -10.75 -13.28 -3.83
N ASP A 174 -10.05 -12.70 -4.82
CA ASP A 174 -10.48 -12.56 -6.23
C ASP A 174 -11.69 -11.65 -6.49
N ILE A 175 -12.20 -10.94 -5.47
CA ILE A 175 -13.30 -10.00 -5.58
C ILE A 175 -12.72 -8.59 -5.67
N GLU A 176 -13.03 -7.86 -6.73
CA GLU A 176 -12.62 -6.47 -6.87
C GLU A 176 -13.33 -5.61 -5.82
N VAL A 177 -12.55 -4.84 -5.08
CA VAL A 177 -13.06 -3.90 -4.09
C VAL A 177 -13.36 -2.59 -4.78
N TYR A 178 -14.63 -2.28 -4.90
CA TYR A 178 -15.08 -1.00 -5.45
C TYR A 178 -14.74 0.12 -4.47
N ARG A 179 -14.02 1.14 -4.95
CA ARG A 179 -13.57 2.29 -4.14
C ARG A 179 -12.83 1.84 -2.86
N PRO A 180 -11.66 1.19 -2.99
CA PRO A 180 -10.92 0.66 -1.83
C PRO A 180 -10.41 1.76 -0.89
N PHE A 181 -10.31 2.99 -1.38
CA PHE A 181 -9.91 4.18 -0.65
C PHE A 181 -11.07 5.17 -0.56
N LEU A 182 -11.12 5.94 0.52
CA LEU A 182 -12.10 7.00 0.67
C LEU A 182 -11.84 8.07 -0.39
N VAL A 183 -12.91 8.66 -0.88
CA VAL A 183 -12.87 9.55 -2.05
C VAL A 183 -12.20 10.88 -1.75
N ARG A 184 -12.14 11.29 -0.50
CA ARG A 184 -11.47 12.49 -0.08
C ARG A 184 -10.02 12.14 0.26
N ALA A 185 -9.11 12.41 -0.67
CA ALA A 185 -7.69 12.32 -0.39
C ALA A 185 -7.30 13.37 0.64
N GLY A 186 -6.60 12.96 1.71
CA GLY A 186 -6.07 13.90 2.69
C GLY A 186 -6.11 13.44 4.13
N GLN A 187 -6.31 14.35 5.06
CA GLN A 187 -6.22 14.12 6.50
C GLN A 187 -7.34 13.26 7.11
N GLN A 188 -8.36 12.92 6.33
CA GLN A 188 -9.64 12.45 6.84
C GLN A 188 -10.00 11.05 6.40
N GLU A 189 -9.06 10.36 5.77
CA GLU A 189 -9.29 8.99 5.35
C GLU A 189 -9.39 8.06 6.55
N GLY A 190 -10.37 7.19 6.50
CA GLY A 190 -10.59 6.18 7.51
C GLY A 190 -9.62 5.02 7.42
N LEU A 191 -10.05 3.88 7.93
CA LEU A 191 -9.32 2.63 7.81
C LEU A 191 -9.29 2.17 6.35
N SER A 192 -8.16 1.64 5.92
CA SER A 192 -8.06 0.94 4.66
C SER A 192 -8.99 -0.28 4.63
N PHE A 193 -9.48 -0.66 3.43
CA PHE A 193 -10.39 -1.80 3.30
C PHE A 193 -9.82 -3.07 3.92
N PRO A 194 -8.58 -3.52 3.64
CA PRO A 194 -8.07 -4.78 4.18
C PRO A 194 -7.82 -4.69 5.68
N ASN A 195 -8.35 -5.65 6.42
CA ASN A 195 -7.97 -5.84 7.82
C ASN A 195 -6.70 -6.70 7.90
N PRO A 196 -5.55 -6.18 8.35
CA PRO A 196 -4.28 -6.90 8.35
C PRO A 196 -4.29 -8.22 9.11
N ASP A 197 -5.14 -8.33 10.16
CA ASP A 197 -5.24 -9.56 10.96
C ASP A 197 -5.88 -10.72 10.22
N MET A 198 -6.70 -10.40 9.22
CA MET A 198 -7.38 -11.38 8.40
C MET A 198 -6.54 -11.83 7.19
N VAL A 199 -5.47 -11.08 6.86
CA VAL A 199 -4.66 -11.34 5.66
C VAL A 199 -3.69 -12.49 5.88
N GLU A 200 -3.67 -13.45 4.96
CA GLU A 200 -2.68 -14.52 4.87
C GLU A 200 -1.58 -14.19 3.87
N ARG A 201 -1.97 -13.71 2.68
CA ARG A 201 -1.04 -13.41 1.59
C ARG A 201 -1.42 -12.09 0.93
N LEU A 202 -0.41 -11.34 0.57
CA LEU A 202 -0.52 -10.05 -0.07
C LEU A 202 0.45 -10.03 -1.25
N GLU A 203 -0.08 -9.82 -2.46
CA GLU A 203 0.68 -9.79 -3.70
C GLU A 203 0.53 -8.41 -4.35
N PHE A 204 1.65 -7.82 -4.76
CA PHE A 204 1.69 -6.47 -5.32
C PHE A 204 2.40 -6.45 -6.67
N SER A 205 1.91 -5.64 -7.61
CA SER A 205 2.57 -5.33 -8.88
C SER A 205 2.52 -3.84 -9.16
N ALA A 206 3.66 -3.23 -9.43
CA ALA A 206 3.78 -1.80 -9.78
C ALA A 206 3.57 -1.51 -11.29
N GLY A 207 3.01 -2.46 -12.04
CA GLY A 207 2.72 -2.35 -13.47
C GLY A 207 3.08 -3.59 -14.25
N GLY A 208 2.72 -3.66 -15.54
CA GLY A 208 2.97 -4.84 -16.36
C GLY A 208 2.17 -6.07 -15.93
N PHE A 209 1.08 -5.91 -15.20
CA PHE A 209 0.23 -6.98 -14.71
C PHE A 209 -0.61 -7.61 -15.82
N GLU A 210 -0.94 -8.89 -15.63
CA GLU A 210 -1.61 -9.76 -16.60
C GLU A 210 -3.09 -9.37 -16.87
N PRO A 211 -3.72 -9.81 -18.00
CA PRO A 211 -5.09 -9.44 -18.38
C PRO A 211 -6.20 -9.82 -17.40
N ARG A 212 -5.98 -10.81 -16.50
CA ARG A 212 -6.95 -11.15 -15.44
C ARG A 212 -7.26 -9.98 -14.51
N TYR A 213 -6.34 -9.03 -14.39
CA TYR A 213 -6.51 -7.79 -13.66
C TYR A 213 -6.92 -6.69 -14.62
N GLY A 214 -8.04 -6.02 -14.37
CA GLY A 214 -8.63 -5.08 -15.31
C GLY A 214 -8.62 -3.65 -14.84
N ASP A 215 -8.90 -2.77 -15.79
CA ASP A 215 -9.56 -1.50 -15.61
C ASP A 215 -8.84 -0.44 -14.74
N LYS A 216 -7.50 -0.59 -14.57
CA LYS A 216 -6.61 0.36 -13.90
C LYS A 216 -5.27 0.46 -14.63
N MET A 217 -4.57 1.62 -14.46
CA MET A 217 -3.38 1.95 -15.23
C MET A 217 -2.07 1.87 -14.43
N SER A 218 -2.11 1.74 -13.09
CA SER A 218 -0.89 1.86 -12.30
C SER A 218 -0.47 0.59 -11.59
N SER A 219 -1.25 0.07 -10.68
CA SER A 219 -0.83 -1.09 -9.88
C SER A 219 -1.97 -2.05 -9.57
N VAL A 220 -1.59 -3.22 -9.05
CA VAL A 220 -2.50 -4.23 -8.51
C VAL A 220 -2.04 -4.65 -7.13
N LEU A 221 -2.98 -4.71 -6.19
CA LEU A 221 -2.86 -5.30 -4.88
C LEU A 221 -3.86 -6.45 -4.76
N ASP A 222 -3.36 -7.68 -4.72
CA ASP A 222 -4.18 -8.90 -4.61
C ASP A 222 -4.02 -9.50 -3.22
N ILE A 223 -5.11 -9.56 -2.47
CA ILE A 223 -5.15 -9.87 -1.05
C ILE A 223 -5.93 -11.16 -0.83
N HIS A 224 -5.34 -12.09 -0.11
CA HIS A 224 -5.98 -13.33 0.28
C HIS A 224 -6.16 -13.39 1.79
N TYR A 225 -7.40 -13.58 2.26
CA TYR A 225 -7.69 -13.77 3.66
C TYR A 225 -7.38 -15.19 4.11
N LYS A 226 -7.05 -15.34 5.40
CA LYS A 226 -6.74 -16.62 6.03
C LYS A 226 -7.87 -17.62 5.90
N ARG A 227 -7.48 -18.88 5.80
CA ARG A 227 -8.38 -20.03 5.93
C ARG A 227 -8.07 -20.75 7.25
N PRO A 228 -8.79 -20.46 8.32
CA PRO A 228 -8.51 -21.02 9.63
C PRO A 228 -8.59 -22.55 9.66
N ARG A 229 -7.78 -23.16 10.56
CA ARG A 229 -7.74 -24.60 10.79
C ARG A 229 -8.09 -25.00 12.22
N ALA A 230 -8.00 -24.04 13.12
CA ALA A 230 -8.28 -24.16 14.52
C ALA A 230 -8.67 -22.80 15.08
N PHE A 231 -9.25 -22.79 16.25
CA PHE A 231 -9.53 -21.56 16.99
C PHE A 231 -8.24 -20.77 17.26
N ALA A 232 -8.25 -19.52 16.86
CA ALA A 232 -7.21 -18.55 17.15
C ALA A 232 -7.78 -17.12 17.11
N GLY A 233 -7.01 -16.18 17.61
CA GLY A 233 -7.39 -14.79 17.57
C GLY A 233 -6.26 -13.87 17.96
N SER A 234 -6.51 -12.56 17.79
CA SER A 234 -5.63 -11.51 18.30
C SER A 234 -6.47 -10.35 18.84
N ALA A 235 -5.89 -9.64 19.78
CA ALA A 235 -6.39 -8.37 20.28
C ALA A 235 -5.25 -7.36 20.32
N MET A 236 -5.51 -6.15 19.85
CA MET A 236 -4.61 -5.01 19.94
C MET A 236 -5.35 -3.86 20.63
N LEU A 237 -4.68 -3.20 21.55
CA LEU A 237 -5.14 -1.98 22.20
C LEU A 237 -3.99 -0.98 22.21
N GLY A 238 -4.24 0.24 21.77
CA GLY A 238 -3.25 1.30 21.72
C GLY A 238 -3.88 2.69 21.86
N LEU A 239 -3.04 3.73 21.91
CA LEU A 239 -3.49 5.11 22.06
C LEU A 239 -4.34 5.58 20.86
N MET A 240 -4.15 4.98 19.69
CA MET A 240 -4.91 5.30 18.48
C MET A 240 -6.12 4.38 18.24
N GLY A 241 -6.52 3.56 19.22
CA GLY A 241 -7.66 2.66 19.12
C GLY A 241 -7.32 1.20 19.35
N GLY A 242 -8.20 0.31 18.89
CA GLY A 242 -8.06 -1.13 19.09
C GLY A 242 -8.58 -1.96 17.93
N ALA A 243 -8.15 -3.21 17.90
CA ALA A 243 -8.60 -4.21 16.95
C ALA A 243 -8.72 -5.57 17.63
N VAL A 244 -9.70 -6.35 17.22
CA VAL A 244 -9.87 -7.75 17.64
C VAL A 244 -10.15 -8.58 16.42
N HIS A 245 -9.51 -9.76 16.32
CA HIS A 245 -9.91 -10.72 15.32
C HIS A 245 -10.08 -12.09 15.98
N VAL A 246 -11.02 -12.87 15.46
CA VAL A 246 -11.30 -14.24 15.88
C VAL A 246 -11.44 -15.10 14.64
N GLU A 247 -10.82 -16.27 14.67
CA GLU A 247 -10.88 -17.25 13.60
C GLU A 247 -11.12 -18.64 14.15
N ASP A 248 -11.86 -19.49 13.41
CA ASP A 248 -12.15 -20.87 13.82
C ASP A 248 -12.44 -21.78 12.62
N ALA A 249 -12.28 -23.08 12.86
CA ALA A 249 -12.62 -24.14 11.92
C ALA A 249 -13.52 -25.16 12.62
N MET A 250 -14.80 -25.15 12.28
CA MET A 250 -15.86 -25.95 12.86
C MET A 250 -16.28 -27.08 11.93
N MET A 251 -17.18 -27.98 12.37
CA MET A 251 -17.77 -29.07 11.57
C MET A 251 -16.71 -29.92 10.86
N ASN A 252 -15.69 -30.40 11.60
CA ASN A 252 -14.54 -31.12 11.05
C ASN A 252 -13.80 -30.33 9.96
N LYS A 253 -13.64 -29.02 10.16
CA LYS A 253 -12.98 -28.08 9.26
C LYS A 253 -13.74 -27.79 7.95
N ARG A 254 -15.01 -28.22 7.84
CA ARG A 254 -15.86 -27.90 6.68
C ARG A 254 -16.34 -26.45 6.71
N LEU A 255 -16.59 -25.92 7.89
CA LEU A 255 -16.97 -24.50 8.08
C LEU A 255 -15.79 -23.77 8.71
N ARG A 256 -15.30 -22.77 8.02
CA ARG A 256 -14.21 -21.90 8.48
C ARG A 256 -14.72 -20.47 8.54
N GLN A 257 -14.36 -19.76 9.59
CA GLN A 257 -14.71 -18.36 9.73
C GLN A 257 -13.51 -17.55 10.23
N ILE A 258 -13.41 -16.32 9.76
CA ILE A 258 -12.54 -15.28 10.31
C ILE A 258 -13.33 -13.98 10.36
N THR A 259 -13.32 -13.32 11.51
CA THR A 259 -14.02 -12.06 11.75
C THR A 259 -13.09 -11.10 12.45
N GLY A 260 -13.00 -9.88 11.92
CA GLY A 260 -12.17 -8.82 12.47
C GLY A 260 -12.99 -7.55 12.72
N PHE A 261 -12.75 -6.94 13.85
CA PHE A 261 -13.30 -5.65 14.25
C PHE A 261 -12.17 -4.66 14.51
N ARG A 262 -12.30 -3.44 13.98
CA ARG A 262 -11.34 -2.35 14.24
C ARG A 262 -12.09 -1.09 14.64
N HIS A 263 -11.54 -0.42 15.63
CA HIS A 263 -11.99 0.91 16.05
C HIS A 263 -10.76 1.81 16.21
N ARG A 264 -10.75 2.94 15.52
CA ARG A 264 -9.62 3.85 15.50
C ARG A 264 -10.06 5.28 15.78
N VAL A 265 -9.25 5.97 16.57
CA VAL A 265 -9.40 7.39 16.89
C VAL A 265 -8.08 8.09 16.59
N ASN A 266 -8.02 8.84 15.49
CA ASN A 266 -6.79 9.51 15.05
C ASN A 266 -6.56 10.88 15.73
N GLN A 267 -7.30 11.21 16.78
CA GLN A 267 -7.18 12.49 17.49
C GLN A 267 -5.75 12.76 17.95
N LEU A 268 -5.03 11.75 18.46
CA LEU A 268 -3.63 11.88 18.88
C LEU A 268 -2.70 12.37 17.77
N LEU A 269 -2.92 11.95 16.53
CA LEU A 269 -2.13 12.37 15.39
C LEU A 269 -2.53 13.79 14.96
N LEU A 270 -3.82 14.03 14.77
CA LEU A 270 -4.36 15.26 14.21
C LEU A 270 -4.22 16.46 15.18
N SER A 271 -4.30 16.23 16.49
CA SER A 271 -4.10 17.31 17.49
C SER A 271 -2.68 17.91 17.49
N GLY A 272 -1.80 17.39 16.69
CA GLY A 272 -0.45 17.94 16.53
C GLY A 272 -0.20 18.63 15.22
N LEU A 273 -1.21 18.73 14.36
CA LEU A 273 -1.08 19.47 13.12
C LEU A 273 -0.92 20.97 13.41
N ASP A 274 -0.17 21.64 12.54
CA ASP A 274 0.05 23.09 12.62
C ASP A 274 -1.25 23.86 12.35
N THR A 275 -2.13 23.31 11.51
CA THR A 275 -3.53 23.71 11.39
C THR A 275 -4.27 23.32 12.66
N GLN A 276 -4.25 24.19 13.65
CA GLN A 276 -4.87 23.93 14.94
C GLN A 276 -6.38 23.76 14.80
N GLY A 277 -6.91 22.72 15.45
CA GLY A 277 -8.33 22.40 15.42
C GLY A 277 -8.68 21.32 16.44
N GLU A 278 -9.95 21.31 16.86
CA GLU A 278 -10.49 20.19 17.60
C GLU A 278 -10.93 19.11 16.63
N TYR A 279 -10.08 18.13 16.42
CA TYR A 279 -10.33 17.00 15.51
C TYR A 279 -11.01 15.84 16.25
N ARG A 280 -12.07 15.31 15.66
CA ARG A 280 -12.85 14.18 16.18
C ARG A 280 -13.01 13.05 15.13
N PRO A 281 -11.91 12.46 14.66
CA PRO A 281 -11.97 11.36 13.71
C PRO A 281 -12.25 10.05 14.43
N VAL A 282 -13.31 9.37 14.02
CA VAL A 282 -13.68 8.03 14.53
C VAL A 282 -13.93 7.11 13.35
N TYR A 283 -13.21 6.01 13.32
CA TYR A 283 -13.31 5.00 12.29
C TYR A 283 -13.62 3.64 12.90
N THR A 284 -14.62 2.96 12.39
CA THR A 284 -15.03 1.64 12.88
C THR A 284 -15.34 0.74 11.70
N ASP A 285 -14.82 -0.46 11.68
CA ASP A 285 -15.23 -1.49 10.75
C ASP A 285 -15.37 -2.87 11.39
N LEU A 286 -16.24 -3.65 10.78
CA LEU A 286 -16.45 -5.06 11.04
C LEU A 286 -16.36 -5.81 9.72
N GLN A 287 -15.45 -6.77 9.64
CA GLN A 287 -15.28 -7.63 8.47
C GLN A 287 -15.41 -9.08 8.86
N THR A 288 -15.98 -9.88 7.96
CA THR A 288 -16.10 -11.32 8.19
C THR A 288 -15.91 -12.07 6.88
N TYR A 289 -15.23 -13.19 6.93
CA TYR A 289 -15.08 -14.11 5.82
C TYR A 289 -15.36 -15.53 6.27
N TRP A 290 -16.35 -16.16 5.65
CA TRP A 290 -16.81 -17.51 5.94
C TRP A 290 -16.61 -18.38 4.71
N THR A 291 -16.15 -19.61 4.88
CA THR A 291 -16.12 -20.62 3.83
C THR A 291 -16.73 -21.92 4.33
N TYR A 292 -17.52 -22.54 3.49
CA TYR A 292 -18.18 -23.80 3.77
C TYR A 292 -17.96 -24.81 2.65
N ASP A 293 -17.28 -25.91 2.95
CA ASP A 293 -17.05 -27.02 2.02
C ASP A 293 -18.37 -27.82 1.91
N ILE A 294 -19.19 -27.56 0.88
CA ILE A 294 -20.41 -28.30 0.58
C ILE A 294 -20.07 -29.75 0.26
N THR A 295 -19.07 -29.91 -0.61
CA THR A 295 -18.41 -31.20 -0.93
C THR A 295 -16.89 -30.99 -0.98
N GLU A 296 -16.11 -32.04 -1.24
CA GLU A 296 -14.65 -31.92 -1.44
C GLU A 296 -14.28 -31.05 -2.67
N ASN A 297 -15.21 -30.89 -3.59
CA ASN A 297 -15.01 -30.17 -4.85
C ASN A 297 -15.82 -28.86 -4.94
N VAL A 298 -16.68 -28.56 -3.98
CA VAL A 298 -17.57 -27.38 -4.01
C VAL A 298 -17.48 -26.64 -2.68
N GLU A 299 -17.03 -25.41 -2.75
CA GLU A 299 -16.91 -24.49 -1.62
C GLU A 299 -17.78 -23.25 -1.84
N LEU A 300 -18.55 -22.89 -0.83
CA LEU A 300 -19.29 -21.64 -0.75
C LEU A 300 -18.55 -20.67 0.18
N GLY A 301 -18.31 -19.45 -0.26
CA GLY A 301 -17.71 -18.39 0.52
C GLY A 301 -18.65 -17.20 0.70
N PHE A 302 -18.53 -16.50 1.82
CA PHE A 302 -19.20 -15.23 2.08
C PHE A 302 -18.20 -14.23 2.66
N LEU A 303 -18.07 -13.07 2.01
CA LEU A 303 -17.29 -11.93 2.50
C LEU A 303 -18.25 -10.79 2.83
N GLY A 304 -18.19 -10.28 4.06
CA GLY A 304 -19.01 -9.16 4.52
C GLY A 304 -18.15 -8.04 5.13
N LEU A 305 -18.54 -6.79 4.89
CA LEU A 305 -17.96 -5.60 5.49
C LEU A 305 -19.05 -4.61 5.87
N TYR A 306 -18.95 -4.07 7.07
CA TYR A 306 -19.57 -2.82 7.48
C TYR A 306 -18.48 -1.84 7.92
N SER A 307 -18.50 -0.62 7.41
CA SER A 307 -17.57 0.44 7.82
C SER A 307 -18.32 1.74 8.07
N SER A 308 -17.96 2.43 9.14
CA SER A 308 -18.46 3.76 9.47
C SER A 308 -17.30 4.66 9.83
N ASN A 309 -17.12 5.70 9.05
CA ASN A 309 -16.07 6.69 9.23
C ASN A 309 -16.73 8.04 9.45
N ARG A 310 -16.42 8.67 10.56
CA ARG A 310 -16.88 10.03 10.88
C ARG A 310 -15.69 10.90 11.23
N TYR A 311 -15.62 12.02 10.57
CA TYR A 311 -14.65 13.06 10.82
C TYR A 311 -15.36 14.33 11.24
N GLY A 312 -14.96 14.92 12.35
CA GLY A 312 -15.40 16.23 12.79
C GLY A 312 -14.18 17.13 13.00
N MET A 313 -14.30 18.37 12.60
CA MET A 313 -13.28 19.40 12.82
C MET A 313 -13.94 20.70 13.25
N ILE A 314 -13.45 21.30 14.31
CA ILE A 314 -13.72 22.68 14.71
C ILE A 314 -12.39 23.41 14.57
N PRO A 315 -12.24 24.30 13.57
CA PRO A 315 -10.98 25.01 13.38
C PRO A 315 -10.71 25.93 14.56
N GLN A 316 -9.44 26.08 14.90
CA GLN A 316 -9.00 27.06 15.92
C GLN A 316 -8.25 28.20 15.26
N ASN A 317 -8.22 29.34 15.95
CA ASN A 317 -7.48 30.50 15.52
C ASN A 317 -6.01 30.16 15.31
N ARG A 318 -5.42 30.73 14.28
CA ARG A 318 -4.03 30.46 13.88
C ARG A 318 -3.27 31.76 13.71
N GLU A 319 -2.03 31.76 14.16
CA GLU A 319 -1.04 32.77 13.86
C GLU A 319 0.20 32.05 13.30
N THR A 320 0.69 32.51 12.15
CA THR A 320 1.86 31.94 11.49
C THR A 320 2.78 33.07 11.01
N GLU A 321 4.06 33.03 11.42
CA GLU A 321 5.08 33.93 10.95
C GLU A 321 5.88 33.26 9.82
N PHE A 322 6.10 34.00 8.74
CA PHE A 322 6.83 33.52 7.59
C PHE A 322 7.49 34.68 6.83
N GLY A 323 8.34 34.37 5.87
CA GLY A 323 8.96 35.40 5.03
C GLY A 323 10.42 35.12 4.71
N THR A 324 11.11 36.20 4.36
CA THR A 324 12.53 36.21 3.99
C THR A 324 13.26 37.29 4.79
N PHE A 325 14.58 37.41 4.66
CA PHE A 325 15.35 38.51 5.25
C PHE A 325 14.87 39.90 4.80
N ASN A 326 14.20 39.94 3.63
CA ASN A 326 13.74 41.25 3.08
C ASN A 326 12.29 41.56 3.46
N GLN A 327 11.51 40.62 3.93
CA GLN A 327 10.12 40.80 4.31
C GLN A 327 9.71 39.73 5.35
N ALA A 328 9.39 40.15 6.55
CA ALA A 328 8.84 39.31 7.62
C ALA A 328 7.34 39.57 7.71
N LEU A 329 6.55 38.51 7.71
CA LEU A 329 5.10 38.55 7.66
C LEU A 329 4.48 37.75 8.78
N ARG A 330 3.33 38.20 9.28
CA ARG A 330 2.45 37.47 10.18
C ARG A 330 1.09 37.33 9.52
N PHE A 331 0.63 36.08 9.46
CA PHE A 331 -0.71 35.74 9.02
C PHE A 331 -1.52 35.28 10.22
N THR A 332 -2.58 35.98 10.56
CA THR A 332 -3.49 35.64 11.64
C THR A 332 -4.85 35.33 11.06
N VAL A 333 -5.47 34.19 11.44
CA VAL A 333 -6.82 33.83 11.06
C VAL A 333 -7.63 33.53 12.30
N TYR A 334 -8.81 34.10 12.39
CA TYR A 334 -9.84 33.78 13.38
C TYR A 334 -10.90 32.91 12.68
N PHE A 335 -11.18 31.75 13.26
CA PHE A 335 -12.12 30.81 12.69
C PHE A 335 -13.37 30.66 13.55
N GLU A 336 -14.51 30.55 12.88
CA GLU A 336 -15.77 30.09 13.47
C GLU A 336 -16.37 28.98 12.61
N GLY A 337 -17.13 28.06 13.27
CA GLY A 337 -17.87 27.02 12.55
C GLY A 337 -17.30 25.63 12.77
N GLN A 338 -17.73 24.71 11.92
CA GLN A 338 -17.35 23.30 12.01
C GLN A 338 -17.50 22.55 10.69
N GLU A 339 -16.76 21.47 10.57
CA GLU A 339 -16.93 20.47 9.53
C GLU A 339 -17.35 19.14 10.13
N VAL A 340 -18.29 18.43 9.47
CA VAL A 340 -18.65 17.03 9.73
C VAL A 340 -18.75 16.28 8.44
N THR A 341 -17.87 15.31 8.24
CA THR A 341 -17.86 14.40 7.10
C THR A 341 -18.10 12.98 7.59
N GLN A 342 -19.00 12.25 6.93
CA GLN A 342 -19.38 10.89 7.31
C GLN A 342 -19.46 9.98 6.08
N PHE A 343 -18.93 8.78 6.22
CA PHE A 343 -19.00 7.71 5.22
C PHE A 343 -19.48 6.43 5.88
N GLN A 344 -20.51 5.83 5.31
CA GLN A 344 -21.01 4.52 5.73
C GLN A 344 -21.00 3.58 4.54
N THR A 345 -20.29 2.45 4.69
CA THR A 345 -20.11 1.48 3.63
C THR A 345 -20.61 0.10 4.06
N TYR A 346 -21.40 -0.52 3.22
CA TYR A 346 -21.86 -1.88 3.32
C TYR A 346 -21.37 -2.65 2.11
N PHE A 347 -20.76 -3.79 2.32
CA PHE A 347 -20.31 -4.68 1.26
C PHE A 347 -20.62 -6.12 1.62
N GLY A 348 -21.14 -6.87 0.67
CA GLY A 348 -21.38 -8.30 0.80
C GLY A 348 -21.07 -9.00 -0.50
N ALA A 349 -20.42 -10.17 -0.44
CA ALA A 349 -20.14 -11.00 -1.60
C ALA A 349 -20.30 -12.47 -1.25
N LEU A 350 -20.92 -13.21 -2.19
CA LEU A 350 -21.01 -14.66 -2.19
C LEU A 350 -20.14 -15.20 -3.32
N ASN A 351 -19.34 -16.19 -3.04
CA ASN A 351 -18.52 -16.87 -4.04
C ASN A 351 -18.72 -18.38 -3.96
N LEU A 352 -18.90 -19.01 -5.11
CA LEU A 352 -18.98 -20.46 -5.27
C LEU A 352 -17.77 -20.93 -6.06
N ASN A 353 -16.93 -21.72 -5.44
CA ASN A 353 -15.76 -22.36 -6.05
C ASN A 353 -16.08 -23.82 -6.36
N VAL A 354 -15.98 -24.19 -7.64
CA VAL A 354 -16.27 -25.53 -8.13
C VAL A 354 -15.02 -26.11 -8.79
N ARG A 355 -14.48 -27.18 -8.24
CA ARG A 355 -13.41 -27.95 -8.85
C ARG A 355 -14.04 -29.05 -9.71
N SER A 356 -14.09 -28.80 -11.03
CA SER A 356 -14.68 -29.74 -11.97
C SER A 356 -13.85 -31.03 -12.11
N ASP A 357 -12.52 -30.87 -12.10
CA ASP A 357 -11.52 -31.94 -12.06
C ASP A 357 -10.25 -31.43 -11.34
N ARG A 358 -9.19 -32.30 -11.31
CA ARG A 358 -7.93 -31.96 -10.62
C ARG A 358 -7.23 -30.72 -11.19
N ASN A 359 -7.51 -30.39 -12.43
CA ASN A 359 -6.82 -29.33 -13.18
C ASN A 359 -7.71 -28.12 -13.48
N THR A 360 -9.04 -28.21 -13.21
CA THR A 360 -10.01 -27.14 -13.55
C THR A 360 -10.70 -26.59 -12.31
N LEU A 361 -10.63 -25.27 -12.14
CA LEU A 361 -11.36 -24.55 -11.10
C LEU A 361 -12.26 -23.49 -11.74
N LEU A 362 -13.52 -23.47 -11.34
CA LEU A 362 -14.51 -22.47 -11.75
C LEU A 362 -14.94 -21.68 -10.51
N LYS A 363 -14.97 -20.36 -10.63
CA LYS A 363 -15.39 -19.44 -9.56
C LYS A 363 -16.55 -18.59 -10.06
N TYR A 364 -17.60 -18.53 -9.28
CA TYR A 364 -18.76 -17.67 -9.51
C TYR A 364 -18.91 -16.73 -8.33
N THR A 365 -19.02 -15.43 -8.57
CA THR A 365 -19.11 -14.42 -7.53
C THR A 365 -20.28 -13.49 -7.81
N VAL A 366 -21.06 -13.19 -6.79
CA VAL A 366 -22.03 -12.09 -6.79
C VAL A 366 -21.73 -11.19 -5.61
N SER A 367 -21.77 -9.88 -5.83
CA SER A 367 -21.50 -8.92 -4.76
C SER A 367 -22.38 -7.69 -4.86
N ALA A 368 -22.62 -7.06 -3.71
CA ALA A 368 -23.32 -5.79 -3.56
C ALA A 368 -22.46 -4.86 -2.69
N PHE A 369 -22.28 -3.65 -3.18
CA PHE A 369 -21.62 -2.56 -2.47
C PHE A 369 -22.59 -1.40 -2.36
N LYS A 370 -22.66 -0.77 -1.19
CA LYS A 370 -23.45 0.43 -0.96
C LYS A 370 -22.67 1.39 -0.07
N THR A 371 -22.62 2.67 -0.47
CA THR A 371 -22.01 3.72 0.37
C THR A 371 -22.93 4.92 0.45
N PHE A 372 -23.00 5.51 1.64
CA PHE A 372 -23.61 6.80 1.91
C PHE A 372 -22.53 7.75 2.35
N GLU A 373 -22.38 8.87 1.68
CA GLU A 373 -21.41 9.88 2.01
C GLU A 373 -22.14 11.20 2.27
N SER A 374 -21.76 11.91 3.33
CA SER A 374 -22.22 13.26 3.58
C SER A 374 -21.06 14.15 4.03
N GLU A 375 -21.05 15.34 3.48
CA GLU A 375 -20.08 16.38 3.82
C GLU A 375 -20.86 17.65 4.15
N ARG A 376 -20.62 18.17 5.35
CA ARG A 376 -21.30 19.36 5.84
C ARG A 376 -20.28 20.25 6.53
N PHE A 377 -20.15 21.45 6.08
CA PHE A 377 -19.37 22.46 6.78
C PHE A 377 -19.95 23.85 6.62
N ASP A 378 -19.74 24.67 7.61
CA ASP A 378 -19.83 26.10 7.63
C ASP A 378 -18.56 26.58 8.34
N ILE A 379 -17.66 27.23 7.61
CA ILE A 379 -16.39 27.71 8.14
C ILE A 379 -16.23 29.17 7.73
N LEU A 380 -16.32 30.05 8.71
CA LEU A 380 -15.96 31.45 8.59
C LEU A 380 -14.49 31.60 8.98
N GLY A 381 -13.70 32.25 8.14
CA GLY A 381 -12.32 32.63 8.43
C GLY A 381 -12.15 34.12 8.21
N GLU A 382 -11.74 34.84 9.23
CA GLU A 382 -11.36 36.27 9.16
C GLU A 382 -9.84 36.38 9.32
N TYR A 383 -9.16 37.01 8.37
CA TYR A 383 -7.70 37.00 8.35
C TYR A 383 -7.08 38.39 8.25
N TRP A 384 -5.86 38.46 8.78
CA TRP A 384 -4.94 39.60 8.64
C TRP A 384 -3.60 39.10 8.13
N LEU A 385 -3.09 39.75 7.08
CA LEU A 385 -1.72 39.63 6.62
C LEU A 385 -0.97 40.89 7.00
N GLN A 386 0.03 40.79 7.86
CA GLN A 386 0.71 41.89 8.49
C GLN A 386 2.22 41.82 8.21
N GLU A 387 2.84 42.98 8.00
CA GLU A 387 4.29 43.11 7.91
C GLU A 387 4.86 43.42 9.29
N LEU A 388 5.94 42.73 9.65
CA LEU A 388 6.61 42.86 10.94
C LEU A 388 7.89 43.67 10.80
N GLU A 389 8.24 44.40 11.90
CA GLU A 389 9.53 45.01 12.05
C GLU A 389 10.63 43.96 12.12
N ARG A 390 11.66 44.07 11.28
CA ARG A 390 12.73 43.10 11.11
C ARG A 390 14.12 43.58 11.54
N ASP A 391 14.25 44.85 11.92
CA ASP A 391 15.51 45.38 12.42
C ASP A 391 15.79 44.81 13.81
N LEU A 392 16.78 43.86 13.88
CA LEU A 392 17.23 43.27 15.15
C LEU A 392 17.71 44.29 16.19
N GLY A 393 18.02 45.49 15.77
CA GLY A 393 18.42 46.61 16.66
C GLY A 393 17.26 47.49 17.13
N SER A 394 16.05 47.28 16.62
CA SER A 394 14.85 48.03 17.01
C SER A 394 14.22 47.46 18.27
N ASP A 395 13.75 48.33 19.13
CA ASP A 395 12.91 47.96 20.29
C ASP A 395 11.55 47.38 19.84
N GLU A 396 11.17 47.59 18.59
CA GLU A 396 9.91 47.11 17.97
C GLU A 396 10.11 45.85 17.16
N PHE A 397 11.25 45.16 17.27
CA PHE A 397 11.51 43.90 16.53
C PHE A 397 10.39 42.87 16.73
N GLY A 398 9.79 42.41 15.62
CA GLY A 398 8.69 41.49 15.60
C GLY A 398 7.29 42.12 15.82
N GLU A 399 7.20 43.43 16.04
CA GLU A 399 5.92 44.12 16.11
C GLU A 399 5.36 44.43 14.73
N VAL A 400 4.04 44.64 14.65
CA VAL A 400 3.33 44.90 13.38
C VAL A 400 3.60 46.33 12.92
N VAL A 401 4.23 46.47 11.76
CA VAL A 401 4.48 47.75 11.09
C VAL A 401 3.23 48.22 10.32
N ARG A 402 2.61 47.34 9.56
CA ARG A 402 1.41 47.62 8.76
C ARG A 402 0.63 46.37 8.37
N ASN A 403 -0.67 46.57 8.07
CA ASN A 403 -1.49 45.55 7.48
C ASN A 403 -1.32 45.56 5.94
N LEU A 404 -1.04 44.42 5.33
CA LEU A 404 -0.93 44.20 3.89
C LEU A 404 -2.21 43.66 3.28
N GLY A 405 -3.03 42.94 4.06
CA GLY A 405 -4.28 42.37 3.63
C GLY A 405 -5.19 42.10 4.82
N VAL A 406 -6.47 42.32 4.64
CA VAL A 406 -7.55 42.04 5.58
C VAL A 406 -8.69 41.45 4.80
N GLY A 407 -9.30 40.41 5.29
CA GLY A 407 -10.45 39.81 4.61
C GLY A 407 -11.10 38.74 5.43
N GLY A 408 -12.22 38.26 4.88
CA GLY A 408 -12.96 37.15 5.43
C GLY A 408 -13.50 36.25 4.30
N TYR A 409 -13.72 35.01 4.63
CA TYR A 409 -14.40 34.07 3.76
C TYR A 409 -15.36 33.21 4.58
N LEU A 410 -16.45 32.82 3.95
CA LEU A 410 -17.39 31.86 4.50
C LEU A 410 -17.57 30.72 3.49
N ASP A 411 -17.10 29.56 3.85
CA ASP A 411 -17.25 28.34 3.07
C ASP A 411 -18.44 27.52 3.60
N HIS A 412 -19.31 27.14 2.68
CA HIS A 412 -20.50 26.35 2.97
C HIS A 412 -20.59 25.11 2.08
N ALA A 413 -20.89 23.96 2.67
CA ALA A 413 -21.24 22.78 1.91
C ALA A 413 -22.32 21.90 2.59
N ARG A 414 -23.19 21.32 1.74
CA ARG A 414 -24.18 20.31 2.12
C ARG A 414 -24.25 19.24 1.03
N ASN A 415 -23.20 18.41 0.98
CA ASN A 415 -23.04 17.39 -0.05
C ASN A 415 -23.53 16.04 0.43
N GLN A 416 -24.14 15.27 -0.45
CA GLN A 416 -24.62 13.91 -0.19
C GLN A 416 -24.41 13.05 -1.42
N LEU A 417 -23.86 11.84 -1.24
CA LEU A 417 -23.70 10.85 -2.29
C LEU A 417 -24.23 9.50 -1.80
N ASP A 418 -25.06 8.86 -2.59
CA ASP A 418 -25.54 7.48 -2.44
C ASP A 418 -25.09 6.70 -3.66
N ALA A 419 -24.24 5.69 -3.47
CA ALA A 419 -23.79 4.84 -4.54
C ALA A 419 -24.07 3.37 -4.22
N THR A 420 -24.72 2.68 -5.15
CA THR A 420 -25.01 1.25 -5.07
C THR A 420 -24.43 0.55 -6.29
N VAL A 421 -23.66 -0.52 -6.06
CA VAL A 421 -23.01 -1.28 -7.12
C VAL A 421 -23.28 -2.77 -6.94
N TYR A 422 -23.81 -3.42 -7.96
CA TYR A 422 -24.00 -4.86 -8.03
C TYR A 422 -23.03 -5.45 -9.04
N THR A 423 -22.35 -6.54 -8.69
CA THR A 423 -21.42 -7.21 -9.60
C THR A 423 -21.73 -8.71 -9.63
N ALA A 424 -21.76 -9.29 -10.83
CA ALA A 424 -21.73 -10.72 -11.04
C ALA A 424 -20.51 -11.08 -11.89
N ALA A 425 -19.72 -12.06 -11.46
CA ALA A 425 -18.47 -12.43 -12.11
C ALA A 425 -18.32 -13.96 -12.20
N HIS A 426 -17.70 -14.39 -13.29
CA HIS A 426 -17.21 -15.74 -13.48
C HIS A 426 -15.71 -15.71 -13.77
N LYS A 427 -14.93 -16.58 -13.12
CA LYS A 427 -13.51 -16.82 -13.41
C LYS A 427 -13.26 -18.32 -13.49
N GLY A 428 -12.51 -18.71 -14.48
CA GLY A 428 -12.11 -20.10 -14.65
C GLY A 428 -10.63 -20.22 -14.91
N PHE A 429 -10.08 -21.37 -14.57
CA PHE A 429 -8.76 -21.73 -15.01
C PHE A 429 -8.61 -23.23 -15.24
N HIS A 430 -7.69 -23.57 -16.13
CA HIS A 430 -7.37 -24.94 -16.47
C HIS A 430 -5.87 -25.11 -16.68
N GLU A 431 -5.31 -26.18 -16.14
CA GLU A 431 -3.88 -26.52 -16.23
C GLU A 431 -3.66 -27.76 -17.10
N TRP A 432 -2.74 -27.68 -18.08
CA TRP A 432 -2.29 -28.83 -18.89
C TRP A 432 -0.85 -29.18 -18.57
N GLY A 433 -0.63 -30.35 -17.98
CA GLY A 433 0.70 -30.95 -17.80
C GLY A 433 1.73 -30.10 -17.05
N GLY A 434 1.32 -29.17 -16.18
CA GLY A 434 2.20 -28.33 -15.39
C GLY A 434 2.94 -27.21 -16.16
N THR A 435 2.81 -27.15 -17.50
CA THR A 435 3.55 -26.20 -18.34
C THR A 435 2.66 -25.20 -19.06
N ARG A 436 1.34 -25.43 -19.11
CA ARG A 436 0.36 -24.55 -19.74
C ARG A 436 -0.76 -24.25 -18.77
N TYR A 437 -1.20 -22.99 -18.76
CA TYR A 437 -2.15 -22.51 -17.80
C TYR A 437 -3.09 -21.48 -18.41
N LEU A 438 -4.32 -21.88 -18.71
CA LEU A 438 -5.36 -21.03 -19.27
C LEU A 438 -6.20 -20.42 -18.16
N GLN A 439 -6.42 -19.12 -18.23
CA GLN A 439 -7.35 -18.39 -17.37
C GLN A 439 -8.33 -17.59 -18.23
N TRP A 440 -9.59 -17.57 -17.82
CA TRP A 440 -10.63 -16.75 -18.45
C TRP A 440 -11.57 -16.19 -17.39
N GLY A 441 -12.29 -15.18 -17.74
CA GLY A 441 -13.32 -14.62 -16.88
C GLY A 441 -14.17 -13.59 -17.58
N ALA A 442 -15.33 -13.36 -17.00
CA ALA A 442 -16.25 -12.31 -17.41
C ALA A 442 -16.92 -11.75 -16.17
N ASP A 443 -17.20 -10.45 -16.19
CA ASP A 443 -17.95 -9.76 -15.15
C ASP A 443 -18.91 -8.75 -15.75
N ILE A 444 -20.01 -8.55 -15.04
CA ILE A 444 -20.99 -7.50 -15.30
C ILE A 444 -21.23 -6.72 -14.02
N ARG A 445 -21.21 -5.41 -14.11
CA ARG A 445 -21.35 -4.48 -13.00
C ARG A 445 -22.43 -3.45 -13.32
N SER A 446 -23.42 -3.31 -12.44
CA SER A 446 -24.44 -2.26 -12.51
C SER A 446 -24.13 -1.21 -11.43
N GLU A 447 -24.07 0.05 -11.84
CA GLU A 447 -23.75 1.20 -10.99
C GLU A 447 -24.95 2.15 -10.96
N VAL A 448 -25.43 2.50 -9.77
CA VAL A 448 -26.48 3.51 -9.54
C VAL A 448 -25.93 4.51 -8.54
N ILE A 449 -25.74 5.75 -8.97
CA ILE A 449 -25.13 6.81 -8.18
C ILE A 449 -26.03 8.04 -8.20
N ASN A 450 -26.41 8.49 -7.01
CA ASN A 450 -27.16 9.73 -6.77
C ASN A 450 -26.23 10.69 -6.03
N ASP A 451 -25.98 11.84 -6.61
CA ASP A 451 -25.10 12.88 -6.04
C ASP A 451 -25.86 14.20 -5.94
N ARG A 452 -25.78 14.82 -4.78
CA ARG A 452 -26.36 16.12 -4.50
C ARG A 452 -25.28 17.03 -3.93
N LEU A 453 -24.99 18.08 -4.66
CA LEU A 453 -24.05 19.12 -4.27
C LEU A 453 -24.77 20.42 -3.96
N SER A 454 -24.32 21.07 -2.91
CA SER A 454 -24.70 22.42 -2.55
C SER A 454 -23.53 23.06 -1.82
N GLU A 455 -22.69 23.72 -2.59
CA GLU A 455 -21.50 24.41 -2.10
C GLU A 455 -21.52 25.88 -2.54
N TRP A 456 -21.02 26.76 -1.69
CA TRP A 456 -20.75 28.13 -2.05
C TRP A 456 -19.69 28.75 -1.14
N THR A 457 -18.99 29.73 -1.66
CA THR A 457 -18.01 30.53 -0.93
C THR A 457 -18.34 32.00 -1.08
N LEU A 458 -18.48 32.67 0.04
CA LEU A 458 -18.51 34.13 0.13
C LEU A 458 -17.11 34.61 0.51
N VAL A 459 -16.58 35.58 -0.25
CA VAL A 459 -15.28 36.22 0.06
C VAL A 459 -15.52 37.72 0.21
N ASP A 460 -15.06 38.25 1.31
CA ASP A 460 -15.07 39.71 1.59
C ASP A 460 -13.65 40.11 2.07
N SER A 461 -13.06 41.06 1.39
CA SER A 461 -11.75 41.60 1.71
C SER A 461 -11.80 43.01 2.24
N SER A 462 -13.01 43.55 2.48
CA SER A 462 -13.19 44.98 2.84
C SER A 462 -12.51 45.90 1.85
N GLY A 463 -12.46 45.47 0.56
CA GLY A 463 -11.82 46.22 -0.52
C GLY A 463 -10.29 46.06 -0.63
N TYR A 464 -9.66 45.22 0.17
CA TYR A 464 -8.19 45.04 0.16
C TYR A 464 -7.69 43.97 -0.83
N SER A 465 -8.25 42.79 -0.85
CA SER A 465 -7.71 41.67 -1.65
C SER A 465 -8.66 41.13 -2.69
N THR A 466 -9.92 41.55 -2.72
CA THR A 466 -10.91 41.26 -3.77
C THR A 466 -11.52 42.52 -4.32
N PRO A 467 -12.01 42.53 -5.58
CA PRO A 467 -12.70 43.71 -6.11
C PRO A 467 -13.86 44.12 -5.22
N LEU A 468 -13.92 45.40 -4.93
CA LEU A 468 -15.02 45.98 -4.16
C LEU A 468 -16.31 45.88 -5.00
N ASN A 469 -17.31 45.13 -4.53
CA ASN A 469 -18.64 45.15 -5.10
C ASN A 469 -19.41 46.34 -4.52
N SER A 470 -19.58 47.39 -5.31
CA SER A 470 -20.31 48.59 -4.91
C SER A 470 -21.84 48.46 -4.96
N GLY A 471 -22.39 47.24 -5.17
CA GLY A 471 -23.83 46.98 -5.23
C GLY A 471 -24.43 46.61 -3.86
N GLU A 472 -25.74 46.76 -3.74
CA GLU A 472 -26.50 46.33 -2.54
C GLU A 472 -26.62 44.81 -2.40
N ASP A 473 -26.26 44.02 -3.45
CA ASP A 473 -26.40 42.57 -3.49
C ASP A 473 -25.12 41.86 -3.06
N LEU A 474 -25.25 40.82 -2.24
CA LEU A 474 -24.16 39.92 -1.90
C LEU A 474 -23.84 39.02 -3.11
N HIS A 475 -22.59 39.07 -3.56
CA HIS A 475 -22.11 38.21 -4.63
C HIS A 475 -21.27 37.07 -4.08
N LEU A 476 -21.67 35.80 -4.39
CA LEU A 476 -20.89 34.64 -4.03
C LEU A 476 -19.71 34.47 -5.01
N ASN A 477 -18.52 34.25 -4.47
CA ASN A 477 -17.31 34.03 -5.27
C ASN A 477 -17.35 32.68 -6.02
N TYR A 478 -17.94 31.68 -5.40
CA TYR A 478 -18.11 30.35 -5.97
C TYR A 478 -19.48 29.78 -5.59
N VAL A 479 -20.14 29.15 -6.54
CA VAL A 479 -21.42 28.44 -6.30
C VAL A 479 -21.45 27.17 -7.13
N LEU A 480 -21.64 26.04 -6.46
CA LEU A 480 -21.91 24.75 -7.11
C LEU A 480 -23.17 24.13 -6.53
N LYS A 481 -24.22 24.04 -7.35
CA LYS A 481 -25.49 23.42 -6.95
C LYS A 481 -25.95 22.45 -8.03
N SER A 482 -25.97 21.16 -7.71
CA SER A 482 -26.38 20.15 -8.66
C SER A 482 -27.08 18.96 -8.01
N ARG A 483 -27.88 18.25 -8.82
CA ARG A 483 -28.44 16.94 -8.50
C ARG A 483 -28.20 16.03 -9.69
N LEU A 484 -27.41 15.00 -9.48
CA LEU A 484 -26.97 14.10 -10.54
C LEU A 484 -27.44 12.69 -10.23
N ASN A 485 -27.89 12.01 -11.27
CA ASN A 485 -28.17 10.58 -11.26
C ASN A 485 -27.36 9.95 -12.39
N MET A 486 -26.58 8.93 -12.09
CA MET A 486 -25.87 8.13 -13.07
C MET A 486 -26.23 6.66 -12.90
N GLU A 487 -26.81 6.09 -13.95
CA GLU A 487 -27.09 4.66 -14.05
C GLU A 487 -26.28 4.10 -15.20
N SER A 488 -25.46 3.10 -14.96
CA SER A 488 -24.61 2.50 -15.99
C SER A 488 -24.33 1.03 -15.74
N VAL A 489 -24.00 0.33 -16.82
CA VAL A 489 -23.55 -1.05 -16.78
C VAL A 489 -22.18 -1.15 -17.43
N ARG A 490 -21.26 -1.85 -16.76
CA ARG A 490 -19.95 -2.23 -17.29
C ARG A 490 -19.93 -3.74 -17.46
N ALA A 491 -19.54 -4.21 -18.63
CA ALA A 491 -19.33 -5.63 -18.90
C ALA A 491 -17.90 -5.85 -19.35
N SER A 492 -17.21 -6.82 -18.77
CA SER A 492 -15.83 -7.13 -19.16
C SER A 492 -15.61 -8.63 -19.32
N ALA A 493 -14.65 -8.99 -20.17
CA ALA A 493 -14.22 -10.36 -20.35
C ALA A 493 -12.72 -10.41 -20.65
N TYR A 494 -12.05 -11.47 -20.19
CA TYR A 494 -10.65 -11.69 -20.49
C TYR A 494 -10.34 -13.17 -20.76
N VAL A 495 -9.28 -13.40 -21.53
CA VAL A 495 -8.65 -14.68 -21.71
C VAL A 495 -7.14 -14.50 -21.74
N GLN A 496 -6.43 -15.34 -21.03
CA GLN A 496 -4.98 -15.39 -21.02
C GLN A 496 -4.46 -16.80 -20.92
N ASN A 497 -3.29 -17.02 -21.49
CA ASN A 497 -2.59 -18.29 -21.37
C ASN A 497 -1.13 -18.06 -20.96
N SER A 498 -0.63 -18.94 -20.12
CA SER A 498 0.77 -18.99 -19.71
C SER A 498 1.39 -20.26 -20.29
N TRP A 499 2.54 -20.12 -20.92
CA TRP A 499 3.36 -21.20 -21.43
C TRP A 499 4.70 -21.19 -20.73
N ARG A 500 5.21 -22.38 -20.44
CA ARG A 500 6.55 -22.56 -19.90
C ARG A 500 7.31 -23.59 -20.70
N TRP A 501 8.56 -23.27 -21.01
CA TRP A 501 9.50 -24.14 -21.71
C TRP A 501 10.77 -24.29 -20.88
N ASP A 502 11.02 -25.49 -20.40
CA ASP A 502 12.27 -25.85 -19.75
C ASP A 502 13.25 -26.30 -20.85
N THR A 503 14.34 -25.53 -21.05
CA THR A 503 15.33 -25.75 -22.12
C THR A 503 16.65 -26.34 -21.59
N GLY A 504 16.69 -26.73 -20.32
CA GLY A 504 17.82 -27.38 -19.65
C GLY A 504 17.49 -27.57 -18.17
N THR A 505 18.43 -28.10 -17.40
CA THR A 505 18.22 -28.44 -15.99
C THR A 505 17.81 -27.23 -15.15
N ASP A 506 18.39 -26.04 -15.49
CA ASP A 506 18.15 -24.82 -14.72
C ASP A 506 17.72 -23.64 -15.61
N ARG A 507 17.57 -23.83 -16.93
CA ARG A 507 17.19 -22.80 -17.89
C ARG A 507 15.74 -22.95 -18.29
N TRP A 508 14.97 -21.86 -18.22
CA TRP A 508 13.58 -21.87 -18.64
C TRP A 508 13.14 -20.50 -19.19
N TRP A 509 12.07 -20.55 -19.98
CA TRP A 509 11.33 -19.39 -20.46
C TRP A 509 9.89 -19.51 -20.00
N SER A 510 9.22 -18.40 -19.72
CA SER A 510 7.77 -18.38 -19.62
C SER A 510 7.21 -17.18 -20.36
N LEU A 511 6.09 -17.40 -21.03
CA LEU A 511 5.32 -16.39 -21.73
C LEU A 511 3.91 -16.37 -21.19
N ILE A 512 3.46 -15.19 -20.76
CA ILE A 512 2.06 -14.93 -20.42
C ILE A 512 1.54 -13.96 -21.46
N ALA A 513 0.48 -14.33 -22.17
CA ALA A 513 -0.16 -13.47 -23.15
C ALA A 513 -1.68 -13.61 -23.06
N GLY A 514 -2.37 -12.52 -23.28
CA GLY A 514 -3.81 -12.53 -23.28
C GLY A 514 -4.40 -11.16 -23.62
N VAL A 515 -5.72 -11.11 -23.58
CA VAL A 515 -6.50 -9.96 -23.93
C VAL A 515 -7.66 -9.78 -22.96
N ARG A 516 -7.99 -8.54 -22.64
CA ARG A 516 -9.19 -8.14 -21.90
C ARG A 516 -9.96 -7.14 -22.75
N SER A 517 -11.28 -7.26 -22.77
CA SER A 517 -12.19 -6.29 -23.39
C SER A 517 -13.23 -5.85 -22.39
N GLN A 518 -13.62 -4.57 -22.47
CA GLN A 518 -14.63 -3.98 -21.60
C GLN A 518 -15.54 -3.06 -22.41
N HIS A 519 -16.83 -3.12 -22.09
CA HIS A 519 -17.86 -2.25 -22.62
C HIS A 519 -18.52 -1.45 -21.50
N TRP A 520 -18.77 -0.15 -21.71
CA TRP A 520 -19.44 0.73 -20.77
C TRP A 520 -20.65 1.39 -21.43
N THR A 521 -21.82 1.16 -20.87
CA THR A 521 -23.09 1.63 -21.47
C THR A 521 -23.31 3.13 -21.37
N TYR A 522 -22.65 3.80 -20.41
CA TYR A 522 -22.80 5.24 -20.21
C TYR A 522 -22.39 6.06 -21.43
N ASN A 523 -21.29 5.71 -22.05
CA ASN A 523 -20.75 6.38 -23.24
C ASN A 523 -20.71 5.46 -24.48
N GLY A 524 -21.19 4.22 -24.40
CA GLY A 524 -21.18 3.23 -25.47
C GLY A 524 -19.78 2.73 -25.88
N GLN A 525 -18.73 3.06 -25.12
CA GLN A 525 -17.33 2.74 -25.47
C GLN A 525 -17.00 1.28 -25.19
N THR A 526 -16.35 0.63 -26.17
CA THR A 526 -15.68 -0.65 -26.00
C THR A 526 -14.17 -0.48 -26.13
N VAL A 527 -13.40 -0.96 -25.15
CA VAL A 527 -11.93 -0.93 -25.14
C VAL A 527 -11.36 -2.34 -25.04
N THR A 528 -10.20 -2.56 -25.67
CA THR A 528 -9.54 -3.86 -25.71
C THR A 528 -8.07 -3.73 -25.36
N SER A 529 -7.61 -4.53 -24.39
CA SER A 529 -6.31 -4.45 -23.70
C SER A 529 -5.48 -5.73 -23.93
N PRO A 530 -4.74 -5.87 -25.02
CA PRO A 530 -3.76 -6.94 -25.17
C PRO A 530 -2.56 -6.68 -24.25
N ARG A 531 -2.06 -7.74 -23.60
CA ARG A 531 -0.90 -7.69 -22.71
C ARG A 531 -0.05 -8.94 -22.85
N VAL A 532 1.26 -8.76 -22.74
CA VAL A 532 2.24 -9.84 -22.82
C VAL A 532 3.35 -9.64 -21.78
N ARG A 533 3.80 -10.74 -21.21
CA ARG A 533 4.97 -10.80 -20.33
C ARG A 533 5.83 -12.00 -20.69
N LEU A 534 7.11 -11.77 -20.90
CA LEU A 534 8.13 -12.78 -21.15
C LEU A 534 9.10 -12.81 -19.98
N ASN A 535 9.35 -13.99 -19.41
CA ASN A 535 10.39 -14.19 -18.41
C ASN A 535 11.45 -15.16 -18.94
N TYR A 536 12.70 -14.93 -18.55
CA TYR A 536 13.84 -15.74 -18.92
C TYR A 536 14.75 -16.00 -17.74
N HIS A 537 14.94 -17.27 -17.40
CA HIS A 537 15.89 -17.71 -16.41
C HIS A 537 17.05 -18.42 -17.12
N PRO A 538 18.26 -17.82 -17.14
CA PRO A 538 19.37 -18.30 -17.97
C PRO A 538 20.06 -19.57 -17.44
N GLY A 539 19.88 -19.91 -16.13
CA GLY A 539 20.54 -21.04 -15.50
C GLY A 539 22.06 -20.91 -15.45
N TRP A 540 22.60 -19.69 -15.35
CA TRP A 540 24.04 -19.46 -15.31
C TRP A 540 24.64 -20.02 -14.02
N LYS A 541 25.84 -20.62 -14.18
CA LYS A 541 26.59 -21.22 -13.06
C LYS A 541 27.97 -20.58 -12.96
N LYS A 542 28.46 -20.46 -11.73
CA LYS A 542 29.82 -19.99 -11.43
C LYS A 542 30.48 -21.00 -10.49
N VAL A 543 31.75 -21.30 -10.73
CA VAL A 543 32.57 -22.07 -9.79
C VAL A 543 33.04 -21.09 -8.70
N ASN A 544 32.81 -21.43 -7.42
CA ASN A 544 33.29 -20.66 -6.29
C ASN A 544 34.80 -20.93 -6.03
N ALA A 545 35.38 -20.24 -5.08
CA ALA A 545 36.80 -20.41 -4.70
C ALA A 545 37.10 -21.80 -4.13
N GLU A 546 36.08 -22.53 -3.68
CA GLU A 546 36.18 -23.88 -3.09
C GLU A 546 36.02 -24.99 -4.15
N GLY A 547 35.77 -24.61 -5.43
CA GLY A 547 35.60 -25.54 -6.55
C GLY A 547 34.16 -25.99 -6.78
N ASP A 548 33.17 -25.52 -5.97
CA ASP A 548 31.77 -25.89 -6.11
C ASP A 548 31.07 -25.07 -7.19
N THR A 549 30.19 -25.72 -7.93
CA THR A 549 29.36 -25.05 -8.93
C THR A 549 28.10 -24.47 -8.30
N VAL A 550 28.03 -23.16 -8.22
CA VAL A 550 26.91 -22.41 -7.65
C VAL A 550 26.04 -21.82 -8.77
N LEU A 551 24.73 -22.02 -8.70
CA LEU A 551 23.76 -21.41 -9.61
C LEU A 551 23.67 -19.90 -9.32
N LEU A 552 23.82 -19.08 -10.36
CA LEU A 552 23.54 -17.66 -10.33
C LEU A 552 22.06 -17.48 -10.67
N ASP A 553 21.21 -17.34 -9.64
CA ASP A 553 19.74 -17.27 -9.78
C ASP A 553 19.32 -15.87 -10.30
N TYR A 554 19.40 -15.68 -11.62
CA TYR A 554 18.90 -14.50 -12.30
C TYR A 554 17.56 -14.80 -12.96
N ASN A 555 16.63 -13.86 -12.90
CA ASN A 555 15.40 -13.87 -13.68
C ASN A 555 15.26 -12.53 -14.40
N PHE A 556 15.30 -12.52 -15.72
CA PHE A 556 15.04 -11.36 -16.57
C PHE A 556 13.60 -11.42 -17.05
N TRP A 557 12.97 -10.26 -17.16
CA TRP A 557 11.63 -10.19 -17.72
C TRP A 557 11.38 -8.93 -18.50
N ALA A 558 10.46 -9.02 -19.47
CA ALA A 558 9.95 -7.89 -20.24
C ALA A 558 8.43 -7.98 -20.25
N ALA A 559 7.76 -6.83 -20.14
CA ALA A 559 6.31 -6.75 -20.23
C ALA A 559 5.89 -5.58 -21.10
N ALA A 560 4.87 -5.81 -21.94
CA ALA A 560 4.27 -4.79 -22.77
C ALA A 560 2.75 -4.97 -22.81
N GLY A 561 1.99 -3.87 -22.86
CA GLY A 561 0.54 -3.97 -22.93
C GLY A 561 -0.17 -2.65 -22.97
N LEU A 562 -1.44 -2.74 -23.37
CA LEU A 562 -2.41 -1.65 -23.28
C LEU A 562 -3.21 -1.79 -21.99
N TYR A 563 -3.41 -0.67 -21.32
CA TYR A 563 -4.17 -0.58 -20.08
C TYR A 563 -5.19 0.55 -20.21
N TYR A 564 -6.45 0.23 -20.04
CA TYR A 564 -7.52 1.22 -20.04
C TYR A 564 -8.11 1.33 -18.64
N GLN A 565 -8.41 2.57 -18.25
CA GLN A 565 -9.14 2.87 -17.02
C GLN A 565 -10.40 3.64 -17.36
N PRO A 566 -11.58 3.00 -17.34
CA PRO A 566 -12.84 3.74 -17.42
C PRO A 566 -12.97 4.69 -16.24
N PRO A 567 -13.45 5.92 -16.46
CA PRO A 567 -13.61 6.89 -15.40
C PRO A 567 -14.50 6.38 -14.26
N PHE A 568 -14.12 6.66 -13.02
CA PHE A 568 -15.05 6.51 -11.91
C PHE A 568 -15.93 7.76 -11.78
N TYR A 569 -16.96 7.71 -10.97
CA TYR A 569 -18.02 8.73 -10.95
C TYR A 569 -17.50 10.17 -10.84
N ARG A 570 -16.51 10.45 -9.97
CA ARG A 570 -15.99 11.82 -9.82
C ARG A 570 -15.20 12.33 -11.02
N GLU A 571 -14.57 11.45 -11.79
CA GLU A 571 -13.91 11.81 -13.06
C GLU A 571 -14.94 12.15 -14.16
N VAL A 572 -16.18 11.64 -14.05
CA VAL A 572 -17.27 11.96 -15.02
C VAL A 572 -17.88 13.32 -14.75
N ARG A 573 -17.77 13.82 -13.53
CA ARG A 573 -18.34 15.10 -13.12
C ARG A 573 -17.41 16.25 -13.45
N MET A 574 -17.86 17.16 -14.30
CA MET A 574 -17.15 18.38 -14.64
C MET A 574 -17.16 19.40 -13.49
N MET A 575 -16.29 20.40 -13.55
CA MET A 575 -16.17 21.48 -12.54
C MET A 575 -17.48 22.28 -12.35
N ASN A 576 -18.29 22.39 -13.39
CA ASN A 576 -19.60 23.08 -13.33
C ASN A 576 -20.73 22.23 -12.68
N GLY A 577 -20.39 21.03 -12.20
CA GLY A 577 -21.35 20.14 -11.55
C GLY A 577 -22.28 19.35 -12.47
N THR A 578 -21.98 19.27 -13.78
CA THR A 578 -22.70 18.43 -14.73
C THR A 578 -21.92 17.15 -15.05
N LEU A 579 -22.58 16.11 -15.54
CA LEU A 579 -21.94 14.89 -16.00
C LEU A 579 -21.55 15.02 -17.47
N ASN A 580 -20.36 14.58 -17.83
CA ASN A 580 -19.88 14.54 -19.20
C ASN A 580 -20.28 13.20 -19.87
N PRO A 581 -21.22 13.15 -20.82
CA PRO A 581 -21.62 11.93 -21.49
C PRO A 581 -20.58 11.43 -22.51
N GLU A 582 -19.66 12.29 -22.95
CA GLU A 582 -18.66 11.97 -23.98
C GLU A 582 -17.32 11.52 -23.37
N ILE A 583 -17.24 11.43 -22.05
CA ILE A 583 -16.01 11.06 -21.36
C ILE A 583 -15.58 9.64 -21.75
N ARG A 584 -14.30 9.46 -22.01
CA ARG A 584 -13.72 8.20 -22.46
C ARG A 584 -12.81 7.57 -21.42
N ALA A 585 -12.53 6.27 -21.57
CA ALA A 585 -11.55 5.58 -20.78
C ALA A 585 -10.15 6.16 -21.04
N GLN A 586 -9.43 6.46 -19.95
CA GLN A 586 -8.02 6.82 -20.00
C GLN A 586 -7.20 5.62 -20.47
N ARG A 587 -6.10 5.85 -21.20
CA ARG A 587 -5.25 4.81 -21.78
C ARG A 587 -3.81 4.96 -21.36
N SER A 588 -3.17 3.83 -21.04
CA SER A 588 -1.72 3.75 -20.79
C SER A 588 -1.11 2.61 -21.61
N ILE A 589 0.00 2.88 -22.31
CA ILE A 589 0.82 1.88 -22.98
C ILE A 589 2.04 1.64 -22.08
N HIS A 590 2.19 0.43 -21.56
CA HIS A 590 3.32 0.06 -20.71
C HIS A 590 4.38 -0.68 -21.49
N LEU A 591 5.65 -0.30 -21.25
CA LEU A 591 6.86 -1.01 -21.64
C LEU A 591 7.75 -1.13 -20.41
N LEU A 592 8.01 -2.34 -19.97
CA LEU A 592 8.79 -2.61 -18.77
C LEU A 592 9.87 -3.65 -19.05
N LEU A 593 11.03 -3.43 -18.43
CA LEU A 593 12.14 -4.39 -18.37
C LEU A 593 12.56 -4.55 -16.93
N GLY A 594 12.77 -5.76 -16.50
CA GLY A 594 13.16 -6.03 -15.11
C GLY A 594 14.14 -7.18 -14.97
N MET A 595 14.84 -7.16 -13.87
CA MET A 595 15.77 -8.21 -13.45
C MET A 595 15.62 -8.46 -11.96
N ASP A 596 15.47 -9.72 -11.61
CA ASP A 596 15.63 -10.20 -10.23
C ASP A 596 16.91 -11.01 -10.13
N ARG A 597 17.67 -10.81 -9.07
CA ARG A 597 18.82 -11.63 -8.72
C ARG A 597 18.69 -12.11 -7.29
N TYR A 598 18.66 -13.43 -7.12
CA TYR A 598 18.75 -14.06 -5.80
C TYR A 598 20.22 -14.35 -5.48
N LEU A 599 20.63 -13.94 -4.30
CA LEU A 599 22.04 -14.03 -3.88
C LEU A 599 22.11 -14.30 -2.38
N LYS A 600 23.25 -14.75 -1.92
CA LYS A 600 23.53 -14.94 -0.50
C LYS A 600 24.58 -13.97 -0.05
N PHE A 601 24.28 -13.13 0.93
CA PHE A 601 25.25 -12.37 1.71
C PHE A 601 25.30 -12.95 3.13
N TRP A 602 26.47 -13.16 3.66
CA TRP A 602 26.65 -13.76 5.00
C TRP A 602 25.87 -15.06 5.19
N GLN A 603 25.78 -15.89 4.14
CA GLN A 603 24.98 -17.12 4.05
C GLN A 603 23.45 -16.94 4.17
N ARG A 604 22.97 -15.70 4.15
CA ARG A 604 21.53 -15.34 4.23
C ARG A 604 20.97 -15.00 2.86
N PRO A 605 19.65 -15.25 2.65
CA PRO A 605 19.03 -14.98 1.36
C PRO A 605 18.77 -13.49 1.17
N PHE A 606 19.11 -12.99 -0.02
CA PHE A 606 18.77 -11.65 -0.50
C PHE A 606 18.21 -11.72 -1.90
N LYS A 607 17.31 -10.79 -2.22
CA LYS A 607 16.80 -10.55 -3.55
C LYS A 607 17.09 -9.11 -3.95
N PHE A 608 17.82 -8.92 -5.04
CA PHE A 608 17.98 -7.63 -5.69
C PHE A 608 17.03 -7.56 -6.89
N THR A 609 16.25 -6.48 -6.99
CA THR A 609 15.33 -6.19 -8.09
C THR A 609 15.72 -4.88 -8.73
N ALA A 610 15.77 -4.83 -10.06
CA ALA A 610 15.91 -3.60 -10.83
C ALA A 610 14.86 -3.58 -11.94
N GLU A 611 14.12 -2.47 -12.07
CA GLU A 611 13.03 -2.32 -13.03
C GLU A 611 13.13 -0.98 -13.75
N LEU A 612 13.20 -1.02 -15.07
CA LEU A 612 13.11 0.13 -15.97
C LEU A 612 11.71 0.15 -16.59
N TYR A 613 11.06 1.30 -16.61
CA TYR A 613 9.72 1.42 -17.17
C TYR A 613 9.53 2.69 -17.96
N TYR A 614 8.65 2.58 -18.96
CA TYR A 614 8.09 3.68 -19.72
C TYR A 614 6.59 3.45 -19.88
N LYS A 615 5.79 4.48 -19.59
CA LYS A 615 4.35 4.52 -19.78
C LYS A 615 4.01 5.71 -20.68
N HIS A 616 3.31 5.47 -21.78
CA HIS A 616 2.71 6.52 -22.59
C HIS A 616 1.25 6.63 -22.22
N LEU A 617 0.79 7.84 -21.92
CA LEU A 617 -0.54 8.12 -21.38
C LEU A 617 -1.35 8.96 -22.37
N ASP A 618 -2.55 8.51 -22.69
CA ASP A 618 -3.49 9.21 -23.57
C ASP A 618 -4.86 9.32 -22.95
N ASP A 619 -5.66 10.27 -23.48
CA ASP A 619 -7.02 10.53 -23.03
C ASP A 619 -7.12 10.72 -21.50
N LEU A 620 -6.07 11.33 -20.91
CA LEU A 620 -6.04 11.62 -19.49
C LEU A 620 -7.12 12.62 -19.09
N ILE A 621 -7.68 12.43 -17.93
CA ILE A 621 -8.58 13.38 -17.26
C ILE A 621 -7.71 14.15 -16.26
N PRO A 622 -7.36 15.42 -16.56
CA PRO A 622 -6.56 16.23 -15.65
C PRO A 622 -7.28 16.45 -14.33
N TYR A 623 -6.49 16.62 -13.30
CA TYR A 623 -6.99 17.00 -11.98
C TYR A 623 -6.00 17.97 -11.32
N GLU A 624 -6.50 18.73 -10.40
CA GLU A 624 -5.69 19.57 -9.51
C GLU A 624 -5.89 19.15 -8.07
N VAL A 625 -4.95 19.55 -7.22
CA VAL A 625 -5.03 19.37 -5.78
C VAL A 625 -5.22 20.74 -5.17
N ASP A 626 -6.41 20.98 -4.61
CA ASP A 626 -6.79 22.20 -3.95
C ASP A 626 -7.10 21.91 -2.46
N ASN A 627 -6.29 22.44 -1.56
CA ASN A 627 -6.40 22.23 -0.13
C ASN A 627 -6.66 20.73 0.21
N ILE A 628 -5.77 19.86 -0.28
CA ILE A 628 -5.82 18.40 -0.11
C ILE A 628 -6.96 17.71 -0.92
N ARG A 629 -7.91 18.45 -1.46
CA ARG A 629 -8.99 17.90 -2.29
C ARG A 629 -8.54 17.71 -3.72
N ILE A 630 -8.90 16.58 -4.32
CA ILE A 630 -8.70 16.34 -5.76
C ILE A 630 -9.96 16.77 -6.50
N ARG A 631 -9.77 17.68 -7.47
CA ARG A 631 -10.81 18.15 -8.36
C ARG A 631 -10.51 17.74 -9.78
N TYR A 632 -11.36 16.93 -10.39
CA TYR A 632 -11.19 16.44 -11.75
C TYR A 632 -11.85 17.41 -12.74
N TYR A 633 -11.21 17.61 -13.90
CA TYR A 633 -11.77 18.46 -14.95
C TYR A 633 -12.98 17.84 -15.65
N GLY A 634 -13.13 16.49 -15.57
CA GLY A 634 -14.23 15.76 -16.17
C GLY A 634 -14.18 15.69 -17.70
N THR A 635 -13.00 15.90 -18.29
CA THR A 635 -12.76 15.87 -19.75
C THR A 635 -11.44 15.15 -20.05
N ASN A 636 -11.38 14.43 -21.19
CA ASN A 636 -10.16 13.77 -21.65
C ASN A 636 -9.23 14.76 -22.39
N SER A 637 -8.77 15.78 -21.69
CA SER A 637 -8.08 16.92 -22.27
C SER A 637 -6.56 16.88 -22.12
N ALA A 638 -5.97 15.76 -21.67
CA ALA A 638 -4.51 15.67 -21.56
C ALA A 638 -3.93 14.39 -22.15
N ARG A 639 -2.64 14.43 -22.43
CA ARG A 639 -1.75 13.32 -22.72
C ARG A 639 -0.52 13.40 -21.81
N GLY A 640 0.20 12.29 -21.64
CA GLY A 640 1.32 12.28 -20.71
C GLY A 640 2.33 11.16 -20.96
N TYR A 641 3.38 11.14 -20.15
CA TYR A 641 4.27 9.99 -20.04
C TYR A 641 4.84 9.88 -18.64
N ALA A 642 5.18 8.65 -18.24
CA ALA A 642 5.94 8.36 -17.04
C ALA A 642 7.12 7.44 -17.38
N THR A 643 8.31 7.75 -16.88
CA THR A 643 9.50 6.91 -17.06
C THR A 643 10.32 6.92 -15.79
N GLY A 644 11.01 5.81 -15.51
CA GLY A 644 11.84 5.72 -14.33
C GLY A 644 12.59 4.41 -14.19
N LEU A 645 13.48 4.40 -13.21
CA LEU A 645 14.27 3.26 -12.76
C LEU A 645 14.02 3.04 -11.28
N ASP A 646 13.63 1.83 -10.93
CA ASP A 646 13.41 1.40 -9.56
C ASP A 646 14.42 0.32 -9.17
N LEU A 647 15.00 0.43 -7.99
CA LEU A 647 15.95 -0.52 -7.41
C LEU A 647 15.46 -0.95 -6.03
N LYS A 648 15.54 -2.24 -5.71
CA LYS A 648 15.19 -2.78 -4.39
C LYS A 648 16.15 -3.89 -3.99
N LEU A 649 16.56 -3.86 -2.73
CA LEU A 649 17.25 -4.96 -2.07
C LEU A 649 16.39 -5.41 -0.88
N ASN A 650 15.94 -6.65 -0.92
CA ASN A 650 15.17 -7.30 0.12
C ASN A 650 15.92 -8.52 0.62
N GLY A 651 15.91 -8.81 1.93
CA GLY A 651 16.56 -10.00 2.47
C GLY A 651 16.70 -9.99 3.98
N GLU A 652 17.40 -11.01 4.47
CA GLU A 652 17.68 -11.19 5.89
C GLU A 652 18.99 -10.51 6.27
N PHE A 653 18.93 -9.21 6.57
CA PHE A 653 20.09 -8.51 7.17
C PHE A 653 20.44 -9.10 8.54
N ILE A 654 19.41 -9.58 9.24
CA ILE A 654 19.49 -10.37 10.47
C ILE A 654 18.80 -11.70 10.22
N GLU A 655 19.37 -12.78 10.73
CA GLU A 655 18.89 -14.14 10.50
C GLU A 655 17.41 -14.31 10.90
N GLY A 656 16.60 -14.78 9.95
CA GLY A 656 15.16 -14.99 10.13
C GLY A 656 14.32 -13.70 10.13
N ILE A 657 14.90 -12.52 9.86
CA ILE A 657 14.24 -11.23 9.90
C ILE A 657 14.38 -10.51 8.57
N GLU A 658 13.26 -10.34 7.89
CA GLU A 658 13.19 -9.66 6.60
C GLU A 658 13.26 -8.14 6.77
N SER A 659 14.15 -7.50 6.01
CA SER A 659 14.30 -6.06 5.91
C SER A 659 14.49 -5.67 4.44
N TRP A 660 14.17 -4.42 4.08
CA TRP A 660 14.31 -3.99 2.70
C TRP A 660 14.74 -2.52 2.57
N VAL A 661 15.38 -2.22 1.46
CA VAL A 661 15.71 -0.89 1.02
C VAL A 661 15.33 -0.73 -0.45
N GLY A 662 14.67 0.37 -0.79
CA GLY A 662 14.26 0.72 -2.13
C GLY A 662 14.65 2.14 -2.49
N ALA A 663 15.00 2.36 -3.75
CA ALA A 663 15.27 3.67 -4.32
C ALA A 663 14.68 3.76 -5.73
N GLY A 664 14.07 4.88 -6.06
CA GLY A 664 13.48 5.13 -7.37
C GLY A 664 13.83 6.52 -7.88
N VAL A 665 14.02 6.59 -9.20
CA VAL A 665 14.12 7.86 -9.93
C VAL A 665 13.08 7.85 -11.04
N MET A 666 12.24 8.87 -11.10
CA MET A 666 11.20 8.96 -12.11
C MET A 666 10.97 10.39 -12.59
N THR A 667 10.34 10.50 -13.74
CA THR A 667 9.71 11.72 -14.22
C THR A 667 8.35 11.39 -14.81
N ILE A 668 7.37 12.21 -14.49
CA ILE A 668 6.04 12.13 -15.08
C ILE A 668 5.58 13.52 -15.48
N GLN A 669 5.19 13.64 -16.74
CA GLN A 669 4.70 14.89 -17.32
C GLN A 669 3.37 14.67 -18.01
N GLU A 670 2.58 15.73 -18.09
CA GLU A 670 1.36 15.80 -18.87
C GLU A 670 1.35 17.08 -19.72
N ASP A 671 0.61 17.03 -20.80
CA ASP A 671 0.38 18.13 -21.73
C ASP A 671 -1.14 18.28 -21.84
N VAL A 672 -1.67 19.36 -21.31
CA VAL A 672 -3.11 19.66 -21.37
C VAL A 672 -3.39 20.29 -22.72
N LYS A 673 -4.33 19.71 -23.46
CA LYS A 673 -4.64 20.16 -24.83
C LYS A 673 -5.37 21.51 -24.78
N ASP A 674 -4.99 22.37 -25.68
CA ASP A 674 -5.62 23.68 -25.90
C ASP A 674 -5.52 24.63 -24.69
N ASP A 675 -4.67 24.33 -23.69
CA ASP A 675 -4.37 25.28 -22.65
C ASP A 675 -3.45 26.39 -23.13
N PHE A 676 -3.69 27.58 -22.67
CA PHE A 676 -2.84 28.74 -22.97
C PHE A 676 -3.07 29.84 -21.93
N TYR A 677 -2.11 30.73 -21.79
CA TYR A 677 -2.24 31.97 -21.03
C TYR A 677 -1.63 33.12 -21.78
N TYR A 678 -1.93 34.34 -21.31
CA TYR A 678 -1.38 35.57 -21.88
C TYR A 678 -0.36 36.18 -20.94
N ASN A 679 0.87 36.35 -21.42
CA ASN A 679 1.79 37.30 -20.84
C ASN A 679 1.34 38.73 -21.27
N ARG A 680 1.04 39.57 -20.30
CA ARG A 680 0.57 40.94 -20.51
C ARG A 680 1.72 41.90 -20.27
N TYR A 681 1.83 42.93 -21.12
CA TYR A 681 2.91 43.90 -21.05
C TYR A 681 2.32 45.29 -20.92
N ASN A 682 2.97 46.19 -20.10
CA ASN A 682 2.62 47.55 -19.95
C ASN A 682 3.22 48.45 -21.10
N ALA A 683 2.95 49.73 -21.05
CA ALA A 683 3.45 50.67 -22.06
C ALA A 683 5.00 50.77 -22.09
N ALA A 684 5.69 50.44 -21.03
CA ALA A 684 7.16 50.34 -21.00
C ALA A 684 7.72 49.04 -21.53
N GLY A 685 6.85 48.07 -21.95
CA GLY A 685 7.25 46.74 -22.39
C GLY A 685 7.63 45.77 -21.26
N GLU A 686 7.29 46.12 -20.00
CA GLU A 686 7.52 45.28 -18.85
C GLU A 686 6.41 44.23 -18.74
N LEU A 687 6.79 42.99 -18.42
CA LEU A 687 5.83 41.93 -18.08
C LEU A 687 5.07 42.31 -16.80
N ILE A 688 3.75 42.38 -16.92
CA ILE A 688 2.89 42.68 -15.76
C ILE A 688 2.84 41.48 -14.84
N GLN A 689 3.41 41.65 -13.65
CA GLN A 689 3.33 40.70 -12.55
C GLN A 689 2.57 41.36 -11.40
N PRO A 690 1.37 40.84 -11.01
CA PRO A 690 0.58 41.41 -9.93
C PRO A 690 1.40 41.62 -8.64
N GLY A 691 1.33 42.80 -8.08
CA GLY A 691 2.05 43.14 -6.86
C GLY A 691 3.56 43.48 -7.02
N PHE A 692 4.12 43.31 -8.25
CA PHE A 692 5.54 43.60 -8.54
C PHE A 692 5.72 44.74 -9.56
N THR A 693 4.93 44.71 -10.63
CA THR A 693 4.98 45.72 -11.68
C THR A 693 4.16 46.91 -11.27
N PHE A 694 4.73 48.12 -11.34
CA PHE A 694 4.08 49.36 -10.90
C PHE A 694 2.91 49.76 -11.80
N ASP A 695 3.16 49.80 -13.14
CA ASP A 695 2.10 50.03 -14.13
C ASP A 695 1.51 48.68 -14.58
N GLN A 696 0.30 48.40 -14.12
CA GLN A 696 -0.42 47.17 -14.42
C GLN A 696 -1.42 47.31 -15.58
N VAL A 697 -1.39 48.41 -16.32
CA VAL A 697 -2.24 48.58 -17.50
C VAL A 697 -1.65 47.84 -18.69
N ALA A 698 -2.31 46.80 -19.11
CA ALA A 698 -1.87 46.00 -20.28
C ALA A 698 -2.17 46.77 -21.58
N VAL A 699 -1.11 46.96 -22.40
CA VAL A 699 -1.20 47.54 -23.76
C VAL A 699 -0.85 46.53 -24.82
N ASP A 700 -0.17 45.46 -24.47
CA ASP A 700 0.18 44.37 -25.36
C ASP A 700 0.08 43.04 -24.63
N SER A 701 -0.10 41.93 -25.37
CA SER A 701 -0.15 40.58 -24.81
C SER A 701 0.40 39.52 -25.78
N THR A 702 1.12 38.55 -25.26
CA THR A 702 1.61 37.38 -25.99
C THR A 702 0.95 36.13 -25.47
N ARG A 703 0.35 35.34 -26.38
CA ARG A 703 -0.19 34.00 -26.05
C ARG A 703 0.93 33.01 -25.86
N ILE A 704 0.91 32.31 -24.76
CA ILE A 704 1.86 31.25 -24.41
C ILE A 704 1.11 29.94 -24.29
N GLU A 705 1.62 28.90 -24.91
CA GLU A 705 1.18 27.52 -24.76
C GLU A 705 2.15 26.79 -23.81
N PRO A 706 1.70 26.31 -22.64
CA PRO A 706 2.59 25.76 -21.62
C PRO A 706 3.31 24.48 -22.06
N GLY A 707 2.64 23.63 -22.84
CA GLY A 707 3.15 22.33 -23.27
C GLY A 707 3.31 21.35 -22.09
N TRP A 708 4.48 20.72 -22.01
CA TRP A 708 4.74 19.70 -20.99
C TRP A 708 4.93 20.28 -19.60
N ILE A 709 4.03 19.91 -18.67
CA ILE A 709 4.06 20.30 -17.26
C ILE A 709 4.18 19.07 -16.36
N PRO A 710 4.72 19.19 -15.14
CA PRO A 710 4.77 18.06 -14.24
C PRO A 710 3.36 17.65 -13.76
N ARG A 711 3.09 16.34 -13.72
CA ARG A 711 1.86 15.84 -13.13
C ARG A 711 1.90 15.99 -11.59
N PRO A 712 0.76 16.17 -10.86
CA PRO A 712 0.77 16.35 -9.40
C PRO A 712 1.48 15.27 -8.60
N THR A 713 1.69 14.09 -9.20
CA THR A 713 2.40 12.95 -8.62
C THR A 713 3.89 12.89 -8.97
N ASP A 714 4.45 13.90 -9.68
CA ASP A 714 5.85 13.91 -10.15
C ASP A 714 6.84 14.08 -8.99
N GLN A 715 7.17 12.99 -8.32
CA GLN A 715 8.24 12.93 -7.32
C GLN A 715 9.50 12.33 -7.94
N ARG A 716 10.51 13.17 -8.22
CA ARG A 716 11.69 12.81 -9.01
C ARG A 716 12.57 11.72 -8.41
N VAL A 717 12.75 11.73 -7.10
CA VAL A 717 13.55 10.76 -6.36
C VAL A 717 12.79 10.34 -5.13
N ASN A 718 12.72 9.05 -4.90
CA ASN A 718 12.20 8.47 -3.65
C ASN A 718 13.19 7.43 -3.10
N PHE A 719 13.19 7.29 -1.78
CA PHE A 719 13.95 6.28 -1.08
C PHE A 719 13.14 5.83 0.14
N ALA A 720 13.09 4.52 0.36
CA ALA A 720 12.46 3.94 1.53
C ALA A 720 13.29 2.80 2.09
N LEU A 721 13.34 2.71 3.41
CA LEU A 721 14.00 1.63 4.13
C LEU A 721 13.10 1.16 5.25
N PHE A 722 12.99 -0.14 5.39
CA PHE A 722 12.46 -0.80 6.57
C PHE A 722 13.52 -1.77 7.10
N PHE A 723 13.85 -1.60 8.35
CA PHE A 723 14.81 -2.43 9.04
C PHE A 723 14.24 -2.89 10.37
N GLN A 724 14.38 -4.17 10.65
CA GLN A 724 14.05 -4.70 11.97
C GLN A 724 15.17 -5.57 12.50
N ASP A 725 15.31 -5.56 13.82
CA ASP A 725 16.36 -6.28 14.55
C ASP A 725 15.82 -6.88 15.84
N GLU A 726 16.41 -8.00 16.25
CA GLU A 726 16.27 -8.61 17.57
C GLU A 726 17.57 -8.43 18.34
N MET A 727 17.49 -7.92 19.57
CA MET A 727 18.71 -7.78 20.37
C MET A 727 19.33 -9.15 20.65
N PRO A 728 20.60 -9.40 20.25
CA PRO A 728 21.21 -10.73 20.33
C PRO A 728 21.19 -11.34 21.75
N ARG A 729 21.28 -10.49 22.78
CA ARG A 729 21.23 -10.92 24.19
C ARG A 729 19.79 -11.05 24.73
N TRP A 730 18.81 -10.41 24.08
CA TRP A 730 17.42 -10.36 24.50
C TRP A 730 16.50 -10.54 23.29
N PRO A 731 16.34 -11.75 22.74
CA PRO A 731 15.51 -11.99 21.53
C PRO A 731 14.03 -11.67 21.72
N THR A 732 13.61 -11.39 22.96
CA THR A 732 12.29 -10.88 23.30
C THR A 732 12.16 -9.36 23.10
N PHE A 733 13.20 -8.68 22.68
CA PHE A 733 13.21 -7.24 22.41
C PHE A 733 13.53 -7.00 20.94
N LYS A 734 12.62 -6.33 20.23
CA LYS A 734 12.75 -5.99 18.81
C LYS A 734 12.80 -4.50 18.62
N VAL A 735 13.60 -4.08 17.64
CA VAL A 735 13.65 -2.70 17.17
C VAL A 735 13.20 -2.68 15.71
N HIS A 736 12.40 -1.71 15.37
CA HIS A 736 11.86 -1.51 14.04
C HIS A 736 12.14 -0.08 13.61
N LEU A 737 12.68 0.11 12.42
CA LEU A 737 12.99 1.41 11.84
C LEU A 737 12.35 1.50 10.46
N SER A 738 11.60 2.55 10.23
CA SER A 738 11.07 2.92 8.91
C SER A 738 11.60 4.29 8.53
N LEU A 739 12.14 4.42 7.33
CA LEU A 739 12.63 5.67 6.78
C LEU A 739 11.99 5.90 5.42
N ALA A 740 11.48 7.10 5.20
CA ALA A 740 10.96 7.55 3.92
C ALA A 740 11.57 8.91 3.55
N PHE A 741 11.99 9.01 2.30
CA PHE A 741 12.53 10.23 1.70
C PHE A 741 11.92 10.41 0.30
N GLY A 742 11.59 11.66 -0.05
CA GLY A 742 11.10 11.99 -1.37
C GLY A 742 11.34 13.45 -1.72
N THR A 743 11.66 13.72 -2.98
CA THR A 743 11.76 15.10 -3.48
C THR A 743 10.39 15.77 -3.51
N GLY A 744 10.38 17.10 -3.49
CA GLY A 744 9.15 17.89 -3.48
C GLY A 744 8.22 17.63 -4.68
N LEU A 745 6.92 17.69 -4.41
CA LEU A 745 5.86 17.55 -5.40
C LEU A 745 5.52 18.89 -6.05
N PRO A 746 5.03 18.91 -7.29
CA PRO A 746 4.56 20.14 -7.94
C PRO A 746 3.37 20.75 -7.21
N PHE A 747 3.33 22.04 -7.12
CA PHE A 747 2.18 22.82 -6.63
C PHE A 747 2.18 24.22 -7.23
N GLY A 748 1.06 24.92 -7.15
CA GLY A 748 0.87 26.27 -7.64
C GLY A 748 -0.30 26.98 -6.96
N PRO A 749 -0.58 28.25 -7.32
CA PRO A 749 -1.73 29.00 -6.81
C PRO A 749 -3.04 28.31 -7.21
N PRO A 750 -4.12 28.40 -6.40
CA PRO A 750 -5.39 27.75 -6.63
C PRO A 750 -6.25 28.51 -7.65
N ASN A 751 -5.76 28.63 -8.88
CA ASN A 751 -6.42 29.37 -9.97
C ASN A 751 -7.05 28.43 -11.02
N PHE A 752 -7.08 27.13 -10.75
CA PHE A 752 -7.57 26.08 -11.66
C PHE A 752 -6.82 25.96 -13.00
N ASP A 753 -5.61 26.46 -13.05
CA ASP A 753 -4.75 26.45 -14.22
C ASP A 753 -3.54 25.55 -13.97
N ARG A 754 -3.58 24.31 -14.47
CA ARG A 754 -2.52 23.31 -14.24
C ARG A 754 -1.13 23.78 -14.63
N TYR A 755 -1.00 24.67 -15.61
CA TYR A 755 0.30 25.25 -16.02
C TYR A 755 0.94 26.13 -14.96
N SER A 756 0.18 26.59 -13.98
CA SER A 756 0.71 27.40 -12.87
C SER A 756 1.42 26.58 -11.79
N ASP A 757 1.29 25.24 -11.78
CA ASP A 757 1.93 24.33 -10.83
C ASP A 757 3.43 24.13 -11.11
N THR A 758 4.18 25.22 -11.06
CA THR A 758 5.62 25.25 -11.38
C THR A 758 6.53 25.15 -10.18
N LEU A 759 5.99 25.37 -8.98
CA LEU A 759 6.70 25.30 -7.73
C LEU A 759 6.82 23.86 -7.24
N ARG A 760 7.73 23.62 -6.31
CA ARG A 760 7.87 22.30 -5.66
C ARG A 760 7.87 22.47 -4.14
N THR A 761 7.13 21.59 -3.46
CA THR A 761 7.13 21.50 -1.99
C THR A 761 8.52 21.17 -1.46
N ASN A 762 8.74 21.38 -0.17
CA ASN A 762 9.96 20.93 0.49
C ASN A 762 10.16 19.41 0.37
N ILE A 763 11.40 18.97 0.51
CA ILE A 763 11.76 17.54 0.53
C ILE A 763 11.07 16.86 1.70
N TYR A 764 10.34 15.80 1.42
CA TYR A 764 9.74 14.92 2.43
C TYR A 764 10.80 14.02 3.07
N ARG A 765 10.91 14.02 4.38
CA ARG A 765 11.85 13.19 5.15
C ARG A 765 11.19 12.73 6.43
N ARG A 766 11.14 11.43 6.65
CA ARG A 766 10.53 10.89 7.84
C ARG A 766 11.29 9.66 8.34
N VAL A 767 11.46 9.59 9.64
CA VAL A 767 12.00 8.44 10.35
C VAL A 767 11.04 8.07 11.46
N ASP A 768 10.54 6.84 11.43
CA ASP A 768 9.71 6.26 12.49
C ASP A 768 10.45 5.10 13.13
N ILE A 769 10.45 5.01 14.46
CA ILE A 769 11.12 3.95 15.21
C ILE A 769 10.13 3.28 16.17
N GLY A 770 10.24 1.96 16.29
CA GLY A 770 9.44 1.15 17.21
C GLY A 770 10.31 0.25 18.08
N PHE A 771 9.94 0.14 19.35
CA PHE A 771 10.57 -0.76 20.32
C PHE A 771 9.49 -1.72 20.83
N SER A 772 9.68 -3.01 20.59
CA SER A 772 8.70 -4.02 20.98
C SER A 772 9.31 -5.01 21.97
N LYS A 773 8.61 -5.26 23.07
CA LYS A 773 9.01 -6.21 24.11
C LYS A 773 7.98 -7.30 24.25
N GLN A 774 8.43 -8.55 24.14
CA GLN A 774 7.61 -9.70 24.45
C GLN A 774 7.40 -9.82 25.97
N LEU A 775 6.13 -9.78 26.41
CA LEU A 775 5.74 -9.93 27.80
C LEU A 775 5.43 -11.39 28.13
N LEU A 776 4.76 -12.09 27.20
CA LEU A 776 4.41 -13.51 27.32
C LEU A 776 4.81 -14.23 26.03
N GLY A 777 5.43 -15.41 26.17
CA GLY A 777 5.82 -16.28 25.05
C GLY A 777 5.24 -17.67 25.18
N ALA A 778 5.40 -18.48 24.12
CA ALA A 778 4.91 -19.86 24.07
C ALA A 778 5.69 -20.83 24.95
N LYS A 779 6.95 -20.51 25.33
CA LYS A 779 7.87 -21.41 26.03
C LYS A 779 8.06 -21.05 27.51
N GLY A 780 7.93 -22.02 28.41
CA GLY A 780 8.62 -22.05 29.72
C GLY A 780 7.96 -21.37 30.91
N GLN A 781 6.74 -20.85 30.82
CA GLN A 781 6.03 -20.33 31.98
C GLN A 781 4.73 -21.11 32.22
N GLU A 782 4.57 -21.71 33.41
CA GLU A 782 3.26 -22.16 33.89
C GLU A 782 2.34 -20.93 34.01
N LYS A 783 1.53 -20.71 32.98
CA LYS A 783 0.57 -19.60 32.96
C LYS A 783 -0.62 -19.92 33.85
N LYS A 784 -0.86 -19.05 34.85
CA LYS A 784 -2.00 -19.19 35.76
C LYS A 784 -3.21 -18.39 35.27
N ASN A 785 -4.41 -18.84 35.58
CA ASN A 785 -5.68 -18.16 35.31
C ASN A 785 -5.96 -17.97 33.79
N PHE A 786 -6.59 -16.86 33.40
CA PHE A 786 -6.96 -16.53 32.02
C PHE A 786 -5.73 -16.38 31.08
N LEU A 787 -4.55 -16.07 31.62
CA LEU A 787 -3.33 -15.94 30.85
C LEU A 787 -2.88 -17.24 30.14
N ARG A 788 -3.40 -18.37 30.56
CA ARG A 788 -3.16 -19.69 29.95
C ARG A 788 -3.61 -19.73 28.45
N HIS A 789 -4.62 -18.93 28.10
CA HIS A 789 -5.18 -18.85 26.76
C HIS A 789 -4.39 -17.90 25.82
N ILE A 790 -3.52 -17.05 26.39
CA ILE A 790 -2.70 -16.14 25.62
C ILE A 790 -1.43 -16.86 25.19
N LYS A 791 -1.26 -17.08 23.87
CA LYS A 791 -0.06 -17.70 23.29
C LYS A 791 1.13 -16.77 23.34
N ASN A 792 0.89 -15.50 22.97
CA ASN A 792 1.96 -14.51 22.84
C ASN A 792 1.42 -13.11 23.17
N MET A 793 2.21 -12.29 23.85
CA MET A 793 1.82 -10.90 24.16
C MET A 793 3.04 -9.98 24.05
N TRP A 794 2.86 -8.85 23.36
CA TRP A 794 3.88 -7.83 23.14
C TRP A 794 3.37 -6.46 23.55
N VAL A 795 4.24 -5.67 24.12
CA VAL A 795 4.09 -4.22 24.24
C VAL A 795 5.02 -3.54 23.25
N SER A 796 4.52 -2.53 22.56
CA SER A 796 5.30 -1.77 21.56
C SER A 796 5.17 -0.27 21.83
N LEU A 797 6.31 0.41 21.95
CA LEU A 797 6.42 1.87 21.98
C LEU A 797 6.89 2.32 20.60
N GLU A 798 6.15 3.21 19.97
CA GLU A 798 6.47 3.75 18.66
C GLU A 798 6.68 5.26 18.75
N VAL A 799 7.67 5.77 18.05
CA VAL A 799 7.93 7.21 17.91
C VAL A 799 7.83 7.54 16.44
N PHE A 800 6.78 8.26 16.08
CA PHE A 800 6.56 8.76 14.73
C PHE A 800 7.27 10.08 14.53
N ASN A 801 7.84 10.29 13.34
CA ASN A 801 8.64 11.46 12.99
C ASN A 801 9.72 11.75 14.05
N LEU A 802 10.61 10.77 14.26
CA LEU A 802 11.66 10.82 15.29
C LEU A 802 12.50 12.10 15.22
N LEU A 803 12.78 12.59 14.02
CA LEU A 803 13.64 13.78 13.79
C LEU A 803 12.88 15.10 13.91
N ASP A 804 11.56 15.07 14.13
CA ASP A 804 10.67 16.23 14.28
C ASP A 804 10.75 17.18 13.09
N ILE A 805 10.76 16.62 11.87
CA ILE A 805 10.86 17.40 10.65
C ILE A 805 9.46 17.87 10.23
N ASN A 806 9.34 19.15 9.94
CA ASN A 806 8.13 19.75 9.37
C ASN A 806 8.01 19.37 7.89
N ASN A 807 7.28 18.30 7.59
CA ASN A 807 6.99 17.88 6.24
C ASN A 807 5.75 18.60 5.72
N THR A 808 5.87 19.29 4.60
CA THR A 808 4.76 20.05 4.00
C THR A 808 3.76 19.10 3.37
N ILE A 809 2.47 19.26 3.69
CA ILE A 809 1.37 18.55 3.05
C ILE A 809 0.74 19.37 1.93
N ASP A 810 0.52 20.66 2.19
CA ASP A 810 -0.13 21.59 1.28
C ASP A 810 0.31 23.03 1.61
N HIS A 811 -0.25 24.00 0.88
CA HIS A 811 0.00 25.43 1.07
C HIS A 811 -1.31 26.19 1.10
N THR A 812 -1.49 26.99 2.13
CA THR A 812 -2.55 28.00 2.18
C THR A 812 -2.09 29.23 1.40
N TRP A 813 -2.87 29.67 0.42
CA TRP A 813 -2.57 30.84 -0.39
C TRP A 813 -3.34 32.05 0.08
N VAL A 814 -2.64 33.17 0.23
CA VAL A 814 -3.22 34.47 0.60
C VAL A 814 -2.72 35.54 -0.32
N THR A 815 -3.53 36.59 -0.52
CA THR A 815 -3.22 37.69 -1.43
C THR A 815 -3.17 38.98 -0.65
N ASP A 816 -2.15 39.83 -0.91
CA ASP A 816 -2.09 41.16 -0.35
C ASP A 816 -2.90 42.18 -1.18
N VAL A 817 -2.96 43.41 -0.69
CA VAL A 817 -3.67 44.53 -1.35
C VAL A 817 -3.15 44.88 -2.74
N SER A 818 -1.93 44.49 -3.07
CA SER A 818 -1.32 44.69 -4.39
C SER A 818 -1.56 43.53 -5.37
N GLY A 819 -2.27 42.46 -4.94
CA GLY A 819 -2.53 41.29 -5.72
C GLY A 819 -1.39 40.27 -5.74
N ARG A 820 -0.40 40.42 -4.83
CA ARG A 820 0.70 39.45 -4.71
C ARG A 820 0.25 38.23 -3.92
N TYR A 821 0.54 37.05 -4.45
CA TYR A 821 0.27 35.79 -3.77
C TYR A 821 1.39 35.41 -2.79
N TYR A 822 1.00 34.95 -1.62
CA TYR A 822 1.88 34.35 -0.61
C TYR A 822 1.43 32.94 -0.34
N SER A 823 2.40 32.03 -0.27
CA SER A 823 2.20 30.60 -0.02
C SER A 823 2.66 30.26 1.39
N ILE A 824 1.72 29.88 2.25
CA ILE A 824 1.98 29.52 3.64
C ILE A 824 1.94 28.00 3.74
N PRO A 825 3.04 27.32 4.10
CA PRO A 825 3.05 25.86 4.17
C PRO A 825 2.22 25.35 5.34
N ASP A 826 1.45 24.29 5.09
CA ASP A 826 0.77 23.49 6.09
C ASP A 826 1.57 22.21 6.32
N TYR A 827 1.84 21.86 7.59
CA TYR A 827 2.72 20.78 7.94
C TYR A 827 1.96 19.53 8.41
N LEU A 828 2.54 18.36 8.11
CA LEU A 828 2.14 17.06 8.62
C LEU A 828 2.47 16.91 10.10
N THR A 829 2.19 15.73 10.66
CA THR A 829 2.34 15.48 12.09
C THR A 829 3.77 15.65 12.58
N PRO A 830 4.00 16.43 13.67
CA PRO A 830 5.29 16.48 14.36
C PRO A 830 5.58 15.17 15.08
N ARG A 831 6.62 15.12 15.89
CA ARG A 831 6.95 13.92 16.67
C ARG A 831 5.79 13.50 17.57
N ARG A 832 5.38 12.21 17.44
CA ARG A 832 4.30 11.61 18.23
C ARG A 832 4.72 10.27 18.81
N TYR A 833 4.17 9.96 19.97
CA TYR A 833 4.41 8.70 20.67
C TYR A 833 3.14 7.87 20.67
N ASN A 834 3.28 6.60 20.35
CA ASN A 834 2.20 5.62 20.41
C ASN A 834 2.62 4.43 21.26
N LEU A 835 1.73 3.97 22.12
CA LEU A 835 1.91 2.75 22.92
C LEU A 835 0.81 1.78 22.52
N LYS A 836 1.19 0.55 22.24
CA LYS A 836 0.23 -0.53 21.93
C LYS A 836 0.59 -1.84 22.60
N LEU A 837 -0.45 -2.56 22.99
CA LEU A 837 -0.40 -3.91 23.52
C LEU A 837 -1.04 -4.84 22.49
N ILE A 838 -0.37 -5.95 22.16
CA ILE A 838 -0.81 -6.92 21.17
C ILE A 838 -0.78 -8.30 21.83
N ALA A 839 -1.88 -9.03 21.76
CA ALA A 839 -2.00 -10.39 22.29
C ALA A 839 -2.54 -11.35 21.23
N TRP A 840 -2.03 -12.56 21.19
CA TRP A 840 -2.52 -13.67 20.36
C TRP A 840 -2.94 -14.83 21.26
N PHE A 841 -4.05 -15.46 20.93
CA PHE A 841 -4.65 -16.58 21.72
C PHE A 841 -5.14 -17.74 20.83
#